data_7598026e97d4b0bafa868ac88dba110c
#
_entry.id   7598026e97d4b0bafa868ac88dba110c
#
_cell.length_a   1.000
_cell.length_b   1.000
_cell.length_c   1.000
_cell.angle_alpha   90.00
_cell.angle_beta   90.00
_cell.angle_gamma   90.00
#
_symmetry.space_group_name_H-M   'P 1'
#
loop_
_entity.id
_entity.type
_entity.pdbx_description
1 polymer ?
#
loop_
_entity_poly.entity_id
_entity_poly.type
_entity_poly.pdbx_seq_one_letter_code
_entity_poly.pdbx_strand_id
1 'polypeptide(L)'
;MRIPSFLFVTVFIFLMSCHQKKINHDLFLPDDLEATLWAQSPLFYNPTNMDVDIKGRIWITEAVNYRNFNNDSIHFLHHQNGDRIMILQDTDGDGEADVSKVFVEDKDLVSPLGIAVIGNKIFVSCSPHLLVYTDADGDDKPDSKEIFLTGFGGRDHDHSLHSMVAGPDGNLYFNTGNAGPHLVTDKAGWTLRSGSVYTGGTPYNLTNQGNMKSDDGRVWVGGLALRINPDGTGLKVMGHNFRNSYEVMVDSYGNLWQNDNDDQVVACRTSWLMEGGNAGFFSNDGTRFWQADQRPGQDIFEAHWHQDNPGVMPAGDQTGAGSPTGMAVNESDALGEDYLGMVLSAEAGRNVIFSYKPKPKDSGYDIGKRTNLISSLPQDNERYVWNDSAQNASNNKWFRPSDVTIGTDGAIYIADWHDPVVGGHQMQDSIGYGRIYRITPKNKNLKAPHLDLTSTAGQIEALENPAINVRYQGYEKLKAQGDRVADDVMSLLKSSNPYHQARAVWLLSQLGEKGKTETEKLLQHTDTIIRSVAFRALRQVEKDIIPIAEKLSDDPSSFVRREVATALRDLPYEKTKPILLKLIKQYDGQDRWYLEAIGAACDGHAEELYPEIKTLFGGDTQKPEEWNTQLASILWRLHPAAAISGLKARAVSSKLSTKEKTASATALAFTSTKESVHAMIDLTKCNDSIIAEQASYWLAFRQSNDWFNLADWSKVGNAINLEHTRMLSTMKVKRGIILDKRQSFNEKKWNVQAMAKNAIGGQMLLSMREENSLPSELYPVVENVIFNNPDLGVRVQASNYFKKPGSGKTFSITEIAKIKGKATSGDTLFSKNCSSCHRVKNKGMDIGPDLTGIKNKFEQEALLDAIIHPNAGIVFGYEAWLITTKRGDSFFGFLVADGAQAIVIKDLDGARHTIATSTIVSRKKQSNSLMPEPSSLGLTDQNLADIVTYLTMMK
;
A
#
# COMPACT_ATOMS: atom_id res chain seq x y z
N MET A 1 66.70 -39.42 57.45
CA MET A 1 65.33 -39.64 57.12
C MET A 1 64.99 -38.57 55.96
N ARG A 2 64.93 -39.03 54.72
CA ARG A 2 64.73 -38.18 53.52
C ARG A 2 63.32 -38.30 53.15
N ILE A 3 62.62 -37.14 53.05
CA ILE A 3 61.21 -37.02 52.53
C ILE A 3 61.34 -36.69 51.06
N PRO A 4 60.67 -37.38 50.09
CA PRO A 4 60.69 -36.99 48.70
C PRO A 4 59.61 -35.95 48.42
N SER A 5 59.97 -34.90 47.67
CA SER A 5 59.06 -33.88 47.15
C SER A 5 58.29 -34.44 45.93
N PHE A 6 56.99 -34.43 46.07
CA PHE A 6 56.07 -34.69 44.92
C PHE A 6 55.76 -33.39 44.12
N LEU A 7 56.19 -33.43 42.89
CA LEU A 7 55.89 -32.34 41.92
C LEU A 7 54.50 -32.59 41.35
N PHE A 8 53.54 -31.73 41.68
CA PHE A 8 52.17 -31.72 41.05
C PHE A 8 52.24 -30.95 39.72
N VAL A 9 52.19 -31.65 38.60
CA VAL A 9 51.98 -31.05 37.27
C VAL A 9 50.51 -30.91 37.06
N THR A 10 50.00 -29.69 37.16
CA THR A 10 48.59 -29.35 36.81
C THR A 10 48.52 -29.21 35.29
N VAL A 11 47.92 -30.20 34.62
CA VAL A 11 47.60 -30.12 33.21
C VAL A 11 46.32 -29.32 33.05
N PHE A 12 46.43 -28.07 32.55
CA PHE A 12 45.28 -27.31 32.08
C PHE A 12 44.80 -27.92 30.76
N ILE A 13 43.71 -28.68 30.79
CA ILE A 13 42.98 -29.08 29.60
C ILE A 13 42.12 -27.89 29.18
N PHE A 14 42.55 -27.17 28.13
CA PHE A 14 41.67 -26.25 27.38
C PHE A 14 40.63 -27.11 26.68
N LEU A 15 39.43 -27.19 27.22
CA LEU A 15 38.23 -27.63 26.50
C LEU A 15 37.92 -26.54 25.49
N MET A 16 38.44 -26.66 24.27
CA MET A 16 37.84 -25.95 23.13
C MET A 16 36.43 -26.57 22.95
N SER A 17 35.42 -25.89 23.46
CA SER A 17 34.04 -26.16 23.15
C SER A 17 33.86 -25.77 21.69
N CYS A 18 33.92 -26.72 20.77
CA CYS A 18 33.36 -26.55 19.44
C CYS A 18 31.83 -26.41 19.62
N HIS A 19 31.36 -25.20 19.74
CA HIS A 19 29.90 -24.97 19.54
C HIS A 19 29.60 -25.34 18.10
N GLN A 20 28.87 -26.42 17.92
CA GLN A 20 28.25 -26.74 16.61
C GLN A 20 27.15 -25.72 16.36
N LYS A 21 27.34 -24.95 15.30
CA LYS A 21 26.34 -24.00 14.77
C LYS A 21 24.98 -24.71 14.65
N LYS A 22 23.92 -24.18 15.28
CA LYS A 22 22.58 -24.74 15.19
C LYS A 22 21.95 -24.40 13.83
N ILE A 23 22.18 -25.25 12.83
CA ILE A 23 21.53 -25.09 11.52
C ILE A 23 20.04 -25.29 11.71
N ASN A 24 19.24 -24.32 11.27
CA ASN A 24 17.77 -24.43 11.28
C ASN A 24 17.31 -25.21 10.04
N HIS A 25 16.75 -26.39 10.25
CA HIS A 25 16.20 -27.24 9.21
C HIS A 25 14.72 -26.96 8.93
N ASP A 26 14.11 -25.98 9.61
CA ASP A 26 12.69 -25.65 9.46
C ASP A 26 12.43 -24.67 8.29
N LEU A 27 13.49 -24.12 7.67
CA LEU A 27 13.38 -23.22 6.53
C LEU A 27 13.87 -23.89 5.24
N PHE A 28 13.09 -23.74 4.19
CA PHE A 28 13.47 -24.11 2.82
C PHE A 28 14.22 -22.95 2.17
N LEU A 29 15.38 -23.22 1.64
CA LEU A 29 16.28 -22.26 0.98
C LEU A 29 17.12 -22.97 -0.08
N PRO A 30 17.84 -22.24 -0.98
CA PRO A 30 18.75 -22.83 -1.94
C PRO A 30 19.81 -23.74 -1.30
N ASP A 31 20.24 -24.77 -2.02
CA ASP A 31 21.13 -25.81 -1.50
C ASP A 31 22.53 -25.30 -1.10
N ASP A 32 22.95 -24.17 -1.62
CA ASP A 32 24.24 -23.50 -1.33
C ASP A 32 24.18 -22.54 -0.15
N LEU A 33 22.99 -22.27 0.40
CA LEU A 33 22.76 -21.42 1.57
C LEU A 33 22.42 -22.25 2.81
N GLU A 34 22.66 -21.68 3.97
CA GLU A 34 22.23 -22.20 5.27
C GLU A 34 21.60 -21.12 6.13
N ALA A 35 20.61 -21.48 6.95
CA ALA A 35 19.97 -20.62 7.92
C ALA A 35 20.42 -20.99 9.34
N THR A 36 20.81 -19.98 10.13
CA THR A 36 21.07 -20.11 11.56
C THR A 36 19.98 -19.34 12.32
N LEU A 37 19.44 -19.92 13.39
CA LEU A 37 18.64 -19.18 14.36
C LEU A 37 19.59 -18.30 15.16
N TRP A 38 19.74 -17.03 14.73
CA TRP A 38 20.75 -16.12 15.27
C TRP A 38 20.36 -15.53 16.63
N ALA A 39 19.06 -15.21 16.82
CA ALA A 39 18.52 -14.74 18.09
C ALA A 39 17.04 -15.10 18.24
N GLN A 40 16.56 -15.20 19.48
CA GLN A 40 15.15 -15.41 19.78
C GLN A 40 14.79 -14.88 21.17
N SER A 41 13.49 -14.75 21.43
CA SER A 41 12.99 -14.46 22.79
C SER A 41 13.55 -15.47 23.82
N PRO A 42 13.94 -15.00 25.02
CA PRO A 42 13.59 -13.72 25.64
C PRO A 42 14.61 -12.59 25.42
N LEU A 43 15.55 -12.70 24.49
CA LEU A 43 16.51 -11.61 24.21
C LEU A 43 15.79 -10.34 23.70
N PHE A 44 14.65 -10.51 23.05
CA PHE A 44 13.76 -9.47 22.56
C PHE A 44 12.35 -10.06 22.29
N TYR A 45 11.39 -9.18 21.93
CA TYR A 45 10.01 -9.58 21.65
C TYR A 45 9.48 -8.89 20.40
N ASN A 46 8.52 -9.49 19.69
CA ASN A 46 7.79 -8.97 18.53
C ASN A 46 8.56 -7.94 17.69
N PRO A 47 9.59 -8.37 16.91
CA PRO A 47 10.39 -7.45 16.11
C PRO A 47 9.59 -6.97 14.90
N THR A 48 9.53 -5.66 14.71
CA THR A 48 8.86 -5.06 13.54
C THR A 48 9.83 -4.68 12.44
N ASN A 49 10.95 -4.07 12.81
CA ASN A 49 11.96 -3.63 11.87
C ASN A 49 13.34 -3.73 12.50
N MET A 50 14.39 -3.83 11.71
CA MET A 50 15.76 -3.96 12.17
C MET A 50 16.74 -3.21 11.29
N ASP A 51 17.85 -2.83 11.88
CA ASP A 51 18.98 -2.22 11.19
C ASP A 51 20.31 -2.73 11.76
N VAL A 52 21.41 -2.41 11.10
CA VAL A 52 22.74 -2.87 11.43
C VAL A 52 23.68 -1.68 11.65
N ASP A 53 24.32 -1.63 12.79
CA ASP A 53 25.31 -0.61 13.04
C ASP A 53 26.73 -0.95 12.48
N ILE A 54 27.63 0.01 12.57
CA ILE A 54 29.00 -0.14 12.04
C ILE A 54 29.81 -1.27 12.73
N LYS A 55 29.41 -1.69 13.92
CA LYS A 55 30.02 -2.80 14.65
C LYS A 55 29.44 -4.16 14.26
N GLY A 56 28.44 -4.19 13.35
CA GLY A 56 27.71 -5.39 12.95
C GLY A 56 26.67 -5.86 13.97
N ARG A 57 26.31 -5.03 14.94
CA ARG A 57 25.24 -5.33 15.89
C ARG A 57 23.89 -5.10 15.23
N ILE A 58 22.93 -5.95 15.54
CA ILE A 58 21.55 -5.81 15.04
C ILE A 58 20.74 -4.98 16.05
N TRP A 59 20.12 -3.94 15.54
CA TRP A 59 19.17 -3.11 16.28
C TRP A 59 17.76 -3.43 15.84
N ILE A 60 16.83 -3.55 16.77
CA ILE A 60 15.44 -3.87 16.50
C ILE A 60 14.49 -2.93 17.22
N THR A 61 13.35 -2.67 16.58
CA THR A 61 12.16 -2.12 17.23
C THR A 61 11.25 -3.25 17.69
N GLU A 62 10.83 -3.20 18.96
CA GLU A 62 9.81 -4.11 19.50
C GLU A 62 8.43 -3.46 19.42
N ALA A 63 7.40 -4.24 19.17
CA ALA A 63 6.01 -3.80 19.15
C ALA A 63 5.08 -4.73 19.94
N VAL A 64 5.42 -4.99 21.21
CA VAL A 64 4.57 -5.80 22.11
C VAL A 64 3.26 -5.08 22.45
N ASN A 65 3.24 -3.76 22.28
CA ASN A 65 2.06 -2.92 22.49
C ASN A 65 1.18 -2.79 21.23
N TYR A 66 1.49 -3.52 20.18
CA TYR A 66 0.73 -3.54 18.93
C TYR A 66 -0.79 -3.77 19.16
N ARG A 67 -1.16 -4.64 20.06
CA ARG A 67 -2.57 -4.92 20.38
C ARG A 67 -3.30 -3.79 21.07
N ASN A 68 -2.60 -3.03 21.93
CA ASN A 68 -3.20 -1.91 22.67
C ASN A 68 -3.64 -0.78 21.75
N PHE A 69 -3.04 -0.71 20.60
CA PHE A 69 -3.27 0.33 19.65
C PHE A 69 -4.68 0.28 19.02
N ASN A 70 -5.17 -0.90 18.75
CA ASN A 70 -6.47 -1.12 18.11
C ASN A 70 -7.58 -1.56 19.07
N ASN A 71 -7.23 -2.03 20.27
CA ASN A 71 -8.18 -2.53 21.25
C ASN A 71 -7.97 -1.83 22.59
N ASP A 72 -8.82 -0.89 22.96
CA ASP A 72 -8.78 -0.16 24.25
C ASP A 72 -8.83 -1.06 25.49
N SER A 73 -9.08 -2.35 25.32
CA SER A 73 -9.26 -3.31 26.42
C SER A 73 -8.04 -4.15 26.74
N ILE A 74 -6.93 -4.01 26.03
CA ILE A 74 -5.76 -4.87 26.19
C ILE A 74 -4.73 -4.19 27.06
N HIS A 75 -4.28 -4.90 28.08
CA HIS A 75 -3.19 -4.47 28.96
C HIS A 75 -1.85 -4.71 28.28
N PHE A 76 -0.87 -3.85 28.54
CA PHE A 76 0.52 -4.06 28.15
C PHE A 76 1.00 -5.42 28.62
N LEU A 77 1.52 -6.22 27.70
CA LEU A 77 1.94 -7.60 28.01
C LEU A 77 3.25 -7.62 28.78
N HIS A 78 4.27 -6.90 28.26
CA HIS A 78 5.64 -6.93 28.80
C HIS A 78 6.18 -5.57 29.19
N HIS A 79 5.81 -4.49 28.45
CA HIS A 79 6.44 -3.16 28.59
C HIS A 79 5.40 -2.10 28.98
N GLN A 80 5.33 -1.80 30.27
CA GLN A 80 4.35 -0.82 30.79
C GLN A 80 4.74 0.64 30.54
N ASN A 81 6.01 0.89 30.17
CA ASN A 81 6.53 2.23 29.91
C ASN A 81 6.67 2.55 28.42
N GLY A 82 6.08 1.74 27.54
CA GLY A 82 6.17 1.83 26.10
C GLY A 82 6.97 0.68 25.50
N ASP A 83 7.06 0.64 24.18
CA ASP A 83 7.89 -0.34 23.50
C ASP A 83 9.39 0.03 23.57
N ARG A 84 10.26 -0.91 23.16
CA ARG A 84 11.69 -0.77 23.33
C ARG A 84 12.42 -0.79 22.00
N ILE A 85 13.63 -0.23 22.03
CA ILE A 85 14.66 -0.45 21.02
C ILE A 85 15.74 -1.31 21.66
N MET A 86 16.08 -2.42 21.00
CA MET A 86 17.03 -3.40 21.50
C MET A 86 18.28 -3.44 20.64
N ILE A 87 19.44 -3.69 21.27
CA ILE A 87 20.73 -3.96 20.61
C ILE A 87 21.08 -5.41 20.88
N LEU A 88 21.30 -6.18 19.80
CA LEU A 88 21.70 -7.57 19.88
C LEU A 88 23.09 -7.74 19.30
N GLN A 89 23.92 -8.59 19.92
CA GLN A 89 25.30 -8.82 19.50
C GLN A 89 25.68 -10.28 19.68
N ASP A 90 26.45 -10.80 18.73
CA ASP A 90 27.24 -12.02 18.80
C ASP A 90 28.66 -11.59 19.20
N THR A 91 29.09 -11.83 20.45
CA THR A 91 30.36 -11.34 20.97
C THR A 91 31.49 -12.34 20.81
N ASP A 92 31.19 -13.63 20.68
CA ASP A 92 32.19 -14.69 20.53
C ASP A 92 32.37 -15.17 19.08
N GLY A 93 31.51 -14.70 18.18
CA GLY A 93 31.59 -14.97 16.73
C GLY A 93 31.16 -16.37 16.34
N ASP A 94 30.29 -17.01 17.16
CA ASP A 94 29.80 -18.36 16.91
C ASP A 94 28.59 -18.40 15.94
N GLY A 95 28.00 -17.23 15.66
CA GLY A 95 26.87 -17.04 14.76
C GLY A 95 25.52 -17.04 15.46
N GLU A 96 25.48 -16.96 16.79
CA GLU A 96 24.29 -16.75 17.62
C GLU A 96 24.49 -15.49 18.49
N ALA A 97 23.46 -14.68 18.70
CA ALA A 97 23.56 -13.52 19.59
C ALA A 97 23.56 -13.97 21.06
N ASP A 98 24.56 -13.52 21.81
CA ASP A 98 24.74 -13.84 23.23
C ASP A 98 24.52 -12.63 24.15
N VAL A 99 24.42 -11.43 23.59
CA VAL A 99 24.16 -10.18 24.30
C VAL A 99 22.92 -9.48 23.77
N SER A 100 22.07 -9.02 24.72
CA SER A 100 20.94 -8.16 24.45
C SER A 100 20.95 -6.98 25.42
N LYS A 101 20.79 -5.76 24.88
CA LYS A 101 20.72 -4.52 25.66
C LYS A 101 19.46 -3.73 25.27
N VAL A 102 18.78 -3.15 26.26
CA VAL A 102 17.77 -2.14 26.03
C VAL A 102 18.48 -0.82 25.76
N PHE A 103 18.36 -0.29 24.54
CA PHE A 103 18.82 1.06 24.22
C PHE A 103 17.87 2.11 24.82
N VAL A 104 16.56 1.95 24.60
CA VAL A 104 15.52 2.82 25.18
C VAL A 104 14.21 2.07 25.33
N GLU A 105 13.48 2.39 26.41
CA GLU A 105 12.07 2.11 26.62
C GLU A 105 11.36 3.46 26.80
N ASP A 106 10.38 3.78 25.95
CA ASP A 106 9.80 5.12 25.92
C ASP A 106 8.29 5.06 25.66
N LYS A 107 7.53 5.86 26.41
CA LYS A 107 6.06 5.95 26.27
C LYS A 107 5.57 6.49 24.94
N ASP A 108 6.43 7.20 24.21
CA ASP A 108 6.11 7.64 22.84
C ASP A 108 6.35 6.52 21.81
N LEU A 109 6.97 5.42 22.20
CA LEU A 109 7.12 4.23 21.38
C LEU A 109 5.91 3.31 21.61
N VAL A 110 4.93 3.40 20.72
CA VAL A 110 3.77 2.51 20.68
C VAL A 110 3.75 1.86 19.31
N SER A 111 4.19 0.61 19.25
CA SER A 111 4.33 -0.14 18.00
C SER A 111 5.16 0.60 16.93
N PRO A 112 6.44 0.91 17.19
CA PRO A 112 7.31 1.51 16.20
C PRO A 112 7.52 0.56 15.02
N LEU A 113 7.47 1.09 13.77
CA LEU A 113 7.48 0.29 12.54
C LEU A 113 8.72 0.52 11.68
N GLY A 114 9.66 1.31 12.12
CA GLY A 114 10.90 1.54 11.37
C GLY A 114 12.03 2.01 12.25
N ILE A 115 13.26 1.60 11.91
CA ILE A 115 14.49 2.03 12.58
C ILE A 115 15.58 2.28 11.54
N ALA A 116 16.38 3.34 11.76
CA ALA A 116 17.63 3.54 11.03
C ALA A 116 18.75 3.99 12.01
N VAL A 117 19.83 3.24 12.04
CA VAL A 117 20.99 3.49 12.90
C VAL A 117 22.09 4.18 12.11
N ILE A 118 22.18 5.49 12.24
CA ILE A 118 23.11 6.31 11.45
C ILE A 118 24.13 6.95 12.39
N GLY A 119 25.24 6.27 12.57
CA GLY A 119 26.28 6.70 13.53
C GLY A 119 25.75 6.65 14.97
N ASN A 120 25.69 7.81 15.61
CA ASN A 120 25.13 7.95 16.95
C ASN A 120 23.67 8.44 16.98
N LYS A 121 23.00 8.49 15.83
CA LYS A 121 21.58 8.89 15.70
C LYS A 121 20.75 7.70 15.32
N ILE A 122 19.71 7.46 16.07
CA ILE A 122 18.76 6.37 15.89
C ILE A 122 17.41 6.99 15.53
N PHE A 123 17.04 6.89 14.26
CA PHE A 123 15.76 7.33 13.74
C PHE A 123 14.72 6.24 13.96
N VAL A 124 13.56 6.63 14.44
CA VAL A 124 12.46 5.68 14.76
C VAL A 124 11.15 6.20 14.22
N SER A 125 10.56 5.43 13.35
CA SER A 125 9.23 5.68 12.80
C SER A 125 8.16 5.17 13.78
N CYS A 126 7.48 6.09 14.45
CA CYS A 126 6.38 5.79 15.36
C CYS A 126 5.31 6.89 15.26
N SER A 127 4.27 6.64 14.49
CA SER A 127 3.23 7.63 14.21
C SER A 127 2.64 8.24 15.49
N PRO A 128 2.41 9.56 15.55
CA PRO A 128 2.48 10.53 14.46
C PRO A 128 3.88 11.14 14.26
N HIS A 129 4.92 10.60 14.87
CA HIS A 129 6.25 11.19 14.92
C HIS A 129 7.29 10.32 14.22
N LEU A 130 8.23 10.98 13.57
CA LEU A 130 9.55 10.46 13.29
C LEU A 130 10.47 10.97 14.39
N LEU A 131 10.93 10.07 15.26
CA LEU A 131 11.75 10.38 16.42
C LEU A 131 13.24 10.19 16.10
N VAL A 132 14.10 10.95 16.76
CA VAL A 132 15.55 10.72 16.74
C VAL A 132 16.06 10.67 18.18
N TYR A 133 16.68 9.55 18.52
CA TYR A 133 17.46 9.39 19.73
C TYR A 133 18.93 9.56 19.40
N THR A 134 19.68 10.27 20.24
CA THR A 134 21.11 10.49 20.05
C THR A 134 21.86 9.92 21.25
N ASP A 135 22.79 9.01 20.99
CA ASP A 135 23.78 8.49 21.91
C ASP A 135 25.09 9.26 21.68
N ALA A 136 25.35 10.30 22.47
CA ALA A 136 26.45 11.21 22.22
C ALA A 136 27.80 10.70 22.79
N ASP A 137 27.74 9.92 23.88
CA ASP A 137 28.94 9.41 24.55
C ASP A 137 29.27 7.94 24.23
N GLY A 138 28.37 7.25 23.52
CA GLY A 138 28.58 5.88 23.02
C GLY A 138 28.38 4.80 24.09
N ASP A 139 27.57 5.06 25.13
CA ASP A 139 27.27 4.10 26.21
C ASP A 139 26.12 3.15 25.90
N ASP A 140 25.58 3.22 24.67
CA ASP A 140 24.41 2.47 24.21
C ASP A 140 23.10 2.90 24.92
N LYS A 141 22.98 4.19 25.27
CA LYS A 141 21.76 4.83 25.78
C LYS A 141 21.56 6.20 25.15
N PRO A 142 20.32 6.67 25.02
CA PRO A 142 20.08 7.99 24.46
C PRO A 142 20.36 9.11 25.49
N ASP A 143 21.21 10.06 25.13
CA ASP A 143 21.42 11.32 25.85
C ASP A 143 20.35 12.35 25.53
N SER A 144 19.76 12.27 24.37
CA SER A 144 18.70 13.17 23.92
C SER A 144 17.71 12.51 22.98
N LYS A 145 16.52 13.10 22.95
CA LYS A 145 15.41 12.73 22.07
C LYS A 145 14.87 13.98 21.40
N GLU A 146 14.65 13.93 20.11
CA GLU A 146 13.93 15.00 19.38
C GLU A 146 12.82 14.44 18.49
N ILE A 147 11.80 15.23 18.27
CA ILE A 147 10.82 14.98 17.22
C ILE A 147 11.38 15.57 15.92
N PHE A 148 11.86 14.71 15.03
CA PHE A 148 12.46 15.12 13.76
C PHE A 148 11.41 15.65 12.77
N LEU A 149 10.29 14.92 12.64
CA LEU A 149 9.09 15.32 11.92
C LEU A 149 7.85 14.88 12.70
N THR A 150 6.75 15.58 12.48
CA THR A 150 5.44 15.23 13.07
C THR A 150 4.29 15.58 12.14
N GLY A 151 3.11 15.05 12.43
CA GLY A 151 1.89 15.31 11.66
C GLY A 151 1.55 14.19 10.68
N PHE A 152 2.20 13.03 10.80
CA PHE A 152 1.77 11.82 10.10
C PHE A 152 0.46 11.34 10.70
N GLY A 153 -0.51 11.08 9.81
CA GLY A 153 -1.82 10.60 10.22
C GLY A 153 -1.75 9.16 10.66
N GLY A 154 -2.79 8.79 11.37
CA GLY A 154 -3.05 7.40 11.61
C GLY A 154 -2.67 6.92 12.99
N ARG A 155 -3.71 6.48 13.75
CA ARG A 155 -3.56 5.48 14.81
C ARG A 155 -3.68 4.06 14.27
N ASP A 156 -4.06 3.88 13.03
CA ASP A 156 -3.94 2.59 12.37
C ASP A 156 -2.47 2.43 12.00
N HIS A 157 -1.73 1.91 12.96
CA HIS A 157 -0.28 1.86 12.89
C HIS A 157 0.21 1.00 11.73
N ASP A 158 -0.56 -0.02 11.33
CA ASP A 158 -0.25 -0.83 10.15
C ASP A 158 -0.23 -0.03 8.85
N HIS A 159 -0.94 1.10 8.83
CA HIS A 159 -1.13 1.93 7.66
C HIS A 159 -0.57 3.35 7.85
N SER A 160 0.28 3.59 8.85
CA SER A 160 0.81 4.91 9.14
C SER A 160 2.29 5.05 8.73
N LEU A 161 3.13 5.66 9.58
CA LEU A 161 4.54 5.89 9.29
C LEU A 161 5.37 4.60 9.46
N HIS A 162 6.15 4.25 8.46
CA HIS A 162 6.94 3.04 8.39
C HIS A 162 8.45 3.33 8.27
N SER A 163 9.21 2.38 7.73
CA SER A 163 10.67 2.28 7.68
C SER A 163 11.41 3.57 7.31
N MET A 164 12.68 3.61 7.67
CA MET A 164 13.60 4.63 7.19
C MET A 164 14.92 4.01 6.74
N VAL A 165 15.44 4.47 5.61
CA VAL A 165 16.74 4.07 5.09
C VAL A 165 17.51 5.27 4.54
N ALA A 166 18.84 5.22 4.56
CA ALA A 166 19.68 6.21 3.89
C ALA A 166 19.80 5.91 2.40
N GLY A 167 19.74 6.96 1.58
CA GLY A 167 19.97 6.84 0.14
C GLY A 167 21.43 7.04 -0.27
N PRO A 168 21.80 6.60 -1.48
CA PRO A 168 23.15 6.78 -2.02
C PRO A 168 23.45 8.25 -2.36
N ASP A 169 22.45 9.07 -2.38
CA ASP A 169 22.45 10.51 -2.67
C ASP A 169 22.67 11.39 -1.42
N GLY A 170 22.84 10.78 -0.26
CA GLY A 170 23.02 11.48 1.00
C GLY A 170 21.72 11.92 1.68
N ASN A 171 20.55 11.51 1.17
CA ASN A 171 19.24 11.80 1.77
C ASN A 171 18.67 10.59 2.52
N LEU A 172 17.64 10.84 3.29
CA LEU A 172 16.90 9.81 4.02
C LEU A 172 15.58 9.53 3.31
N TYR A 173 15.21 8.26 3.24
CA TYR A 173 13.98 7.79 2.59
C TYR A 173 13.12 7.03 3.59
N PHE A 174 11.83 7.25 3.53
CA PHE A 174 10.85 6.60 4.41
C PHE A 174 9.48 6.58 3.74
N ASN A 175 8.52 5.89 4.32
CA ASN A 175 7.22 5.75 3.71
C ASN A 175 6.08 5.74 4.72
N THR A 176 4.86 5.86 4.20
CA THR A 176 3.61 5.70 4.95
C THR A 176 2.67 4.76 4.21
N GLY A 177 1.85 4.04 4.94
CA GLY A 177 0.61 3.52 4.41
C GLY A 177 -0.44 4.64 4.21
N ASN A 178 -1.67 4.28 3.89
CA ASN A 178 -2.72 5.22 3.50
C ASN A 178 -3.54 5.80 4.66
N ALA A 179 -3.20 5.50 5.91
CA ALA A 179 -3.87 6.09 7.08
C ALA A 179 -3.46 7.56 7.21
N GLY A 180 -4.32 8.44 6.76
CA GLY A 180 -4.11 9.90 6.75
C GLY A 180 -5.17 10.64 7.57
N PRO A 181 -5.31 11.98 7.44
CA PRO A 181 -4.44 12.84 6.62
C PRO A 181 -3.04 13.01 7.21
N HIS A 182 -2.08 13.28 6.34
CA HIS A 182 -0.76 13.74 6.74
C HIS A 182 -0.71 15.27 6.58
N LEU A 183 -0.29 15.95 7.63
CA LEU A 183 -0.02 17.38 7.66
C LEU A 183 1.36 17.59 8.26
N VAL A 184 2.38 17.46 7.43
CA VAL A 184 3.78 17.42 7.85
C VAL A 184 4.52 18.63 7.30
N THR A 185 5.10 19.44 8.18
CA THR A 185 5.93 20.59 7.80
C THR A 185 7.40 20.27 8.10
N ASP A 186 8.26 20.41 7.10
CA ASP A 186 9.69 20.22 7.26
C ASP A 186 10.36 21.42 7.96
N LYS A 187 11.64 21.27 8.33
CA LYS A 187 12.37 22.35 9.03
C LYS A 187 12.62 23.60 8.17
N ALA A 188 12.41 23.54 6.85
CA ALA A 188 12.45 24.70 5.95
C ALA A 188 11.08 25.40 5.83
N GLY A 189 10.02 24.82 6.37
CA GLY A 189 8.66 25.37 6.35
C GLY A 189 7.80 24.89 5.18
N TRP A 190 8.28 23.94 4.35
CA TRP A 190 7.46 23.31 3.32
C TRP A 190 6.49 22.30 3.93
N THR A 191 5.22 22.35 3.53
CA THR A 191 4.16 21.52 4.13
C THR A 191 3.58 20.55 3.12
N LEU A 192 3.71 19.27 3.46
CA LEU A 192 2.99 18.16 2.86
C LEU A 192 1.55 18.14 3.39
N ARG A 193 0.58 18.14 2.47
CA ARG A 193 -0.83 17.85 2.75
C ARG A 193 -1.25 16.68 1.90
N SER A 194 -1.54 15.57 2.53
CA SER A 194 -1.92 14.35 1.84
C SER A 194 -3.03 13.66 2.60
N GLY A 195 -3.95 13.07 1.88
CA GLY A 195 -5.05 12.31 2.46
C GLY A 195 -5.84 11.57 1.41
N SER A 196 -6.84 10.85 1.89
CA SER A 196 -7.72 10.04 1.05
C SER A 196 -9.07 9.82 1.72
N VAL A 197 -9.90 9.04 1.09
CA VAL A 197 -11.16 8.56 1.67
C VAL A 197 -10.94 7.66 2.89
N TYR A 198 -9.77 7.07 3.04
CA TYR A 198 -9.43 6.29 4.23
C TYR A 198 -8.94 7.18 5.37
N THR A 199 -9.62 7.11 6.50
CA THR A 199 -9.35 7.98 7.63
C THR A 199 -8.56 7.30 8.76
N GLY A 200 -8.20 6.03 8.63
CA GLY A 200 -7.37 5.30 9.59
C GLY A 200 -7.90 5.24 11.03
N GLY A 201 -9.16 5.60 11.24
CA GLY A 201 -9.82 5.50 12.55
C GLY A 201 -9.25 6.41 13.65
N THR A 202 -8.53 7.47 13.32
CA THR A 202 -7.83 8.30 14.30
C THR A 202 -8.59 9.55 14.73
N PRO A 203 -8.24 10.15 15.88
CA PRO A 203 -8.83 11.42 16.30
C PRO A 203 -8.49 12.61 15.38
N TYR A 204 -7.44 12.51 14.57
CA TYR A 204 -7.08 13.54 13.58
C TYR A 204 -7.91 13.45 12.30
N ASN A 205 -8.60 12.37 12.09
CA ASN A 205 -8.96 11.82 10.81
C ASN A 205 -10.44 11.47 10.72
N LEU A 206 -11.29 12.43 11.05
CA LEU A 206 -12.72 12.22 11.16
C LEU A 206 -13.46 12.37 9.82
N THR A 207 -12.81 12.92 8.81
CA THR A 207 -13.41 13.19 7.49
C THR A 207 -12.44 12.87 6.37
N ASN A 208 -13.00 12.58 5.17
CA ASN A 208 -12.21 12.45 3.97
C ASN A 208 -11.42 13.74 3.69
N GLN A 209 -10.12 13.57 3.54
CA GLN A 209 -9.16 14.63 3.25
C GLN A 209 -8.53 14.46 1.85
N GLY A 210 -9.22 13.79 0.94
CA GLY A 210 -8.82 13.74 -0.45
C GLY A 210 -8.79 15.13 -1.11
N ASN A 211 -8.11 15.23 -2.24
CA ASN A 211 -7.98 16.44 -3.05
C ASN A 211 -7.27 17.63 -2.33
N MET A 212 -6.48 17.36 -1.30
CA MET A 212 -5.67 18.38 -0.64
C MET A 212 -4.41 18.70 -1.47
N LYS A 213 -4.05 19.96 -1.54
CA LYS A 213 -2.84 20.42 -2.22
C LYS A 213 -1.74 20.73 -1.21
N SER A 214 -0.56 20.15 -1.44
CA SER A 214 0.67 20.53 -0.74
C SER A 214 1.20 21.88 -1.22
N ASP A 215 2.26 22.38 -0.60
CA ASP A 215 2.83 23.70 -0.95
C ASP A 215 3.42 23.74 -2.36
N ASP A 216 3.70 22.61 -2.98
CA ASP A 216 4.06 22.48 -4.41
C ASP A 216 2.85 22.59 -5.37
N GLY A 217 1.65 22.78 -4.84
CA GLY A 217 0.40 22.87 -5.60
C GLY A 217 -0.17 21.55 -6.09
N ARG A 218 0.49 20.41 -5.79
CA ARG A 218 0.10 19.07 -6.23
C ARG A 218 -0.79 18.39 -5.19
N VAL A 219 -1.66 17.51 -5.69
CA VAL A 219 -2.43 16.57 -4.86
C VAL A 219 -1.63 15.29 -4.69
N TRP A 220 -1.21 15.03 -3.46
CA TRP A 220 -0.55 13.80 -3.07
C TRP A 220 -1.52 12.94 -2.26
N VAL A 221 -1.85 11.78 -2.79
CA VAL A 221 -2.82 10.86 -2.16
C VAL A 221 -2.10 9.97 -1.15
N GLY A 222 -2.74 9.64 -0.04
CA GLY A 222 -2.16 8.86 1.05
C GLY A 222 -1.60 7.50 0.62
N GLY A 223 -0.63 7.00 1.39
CA GLY A 223 0.31 5.96 1.02
C GLY A 223 1.45 6.58 0.21
N LEU A 224 2.52 6.98 0.91
CA LEU A 224 3.58 7.84 0.35
C LEU A 224 4.95 7.18 0.46
N ALA A 225 5.77 7.37 -0.55
CA ALA A 225 7.23 7.24 -0.44
C ALA A 225 7.81 8.66 -0.38
N LEU A 226 8.66 8.91 0.60
CA LEU A 226 9.15 10.23 0.97
C LEU A 226 10.67 10.27 1.00
N ARG A 227 11.26 11.43 0.73
CA ARG A 227 12.68 11.73 0.88
C ARG A 227 12.84 13.03 1.65
N ILE A 228 13.88 13.10 2.50
CA ILE A 228 14.23 14.31 3.26
C ILE A 228 15.73 14.43 3.41
N ASN A 229 16.25 15.65 3.53
CA ASN A 229 17.63 15.90 3.90
C ASN A 229 17.89 15.50 5.37
N PRO A 230 19.11 15.08 5.72
CA PRO A 230 19.44 14.67 7.10
C PRO A 230 19.26 15.77 8.16
N ASP A 231 19.22 17.03 7.75
CA ASP A 231 18.94 18.18 8.62
C ASP A 231 17.45 18.43 8.86
N GLY A 232 16.57 17.68 8.18
CA GLY A 232 15.11 17.80 8.29
C GLY A 232 14.47 18.82 7.34
N THR A 233 15.22 19.29 6.36
CA THR A 233 14.72 20.18 5.29
C THR A 233 14.47 19.40 4.00
N GLY A 234 13.80 20.01 3.02
CA GLY A 234 13.68 19.47 1.66
C GLY A 234 12.82 18.21 1.57
N LEU A 235 11.78 18.10 2.39
CA LEU A 235 10.81 17.01 2.30
C LEU A 235 10.21 16.94 0.90
N LYS A 236 10.28 15.77 0.27
CA LYS A 236 9.82 15.54 -1.10
C LYS A 236 9.05 14.23 -1.22
N VAL A 237 7.95 14.25 -1.98
CA VAL A 237 7.20 13.05 -2.33
C VAL A 237 7.88 12.35 -3.51
N MET A 238 8.29 11.10 -3.30
CA MET A 238 8.93 10.25 -4.30
C MET A 238 7.95 9.32 -5.01
N GLY A 239 6.82 9.04 -4.38
CA GLY A 239 5.69 8.30 -4.93
C GLY A 239 4.50 8.40 -4.00
N HIS A 240 3.31 8.15 -4.53
CA HIS A 240 2.08 8.32 -3.75
C HIS A 240 0.99 7.34 -4.19
N ASN A 241 -0.10 7.33 -3.42
CA ASN A 241 -1.30 6.54 -3.70
C ASN A 241 -1.07 5.02 -3.59
N PHE A 242 -0.23 4.61 -2.63
CA PHE A 242 -0.14 3.22 -2.19
C PHE A 242 -1.30 2.89 -1.25
N ARG A 243 -1.62 1.62 -1.10
CA ARG A 243 -2.52 1.20 -0.03
C ARG A 243 -1.79 1.11 1.30
N ASN A 244 -0.83 0.20 1.39
CA ASN A 244 -0.07 -0.01 2.61
C ASN A 244 1.31 -0.60 2.26
N SER A 245 2.19 0.26 1.80
CA SER A 245 3.58 -0.09 1.64
C SER A 245 4.27 -0.08 3.00
N TYR A 246 4.90 -1.19 3.36
CA TYR A 246 5.59 -1.28 4.64
C TYR A 246 7.00 -0.72 4.58
N GLU A 247 7.71 -0.94 3.48
CA GLU A 247 9.06 -0.44 3.31
C GLU A 247 9.36 0.08 1.92
N VAL A 248 10.10 1.17 1.84
CA VAL A 248 10.75 1.66 0.63
C VAL A 248 12.24 1.41 0.71
N MET A 249 12.76 0.70 -0.29
CA MET A 249 14.19 0.41 -0.39
C MET A 249 14.80 1.19 -1.56
N VAL A 250 15.99 1.76 -1.33
CA VAL A 250 16.75 2.53 -2.34
C VAL A 250 18.03 1.77 -2.67
N ASP A 251 18.20 1.38 -3.93
CA ASP A 251 19.47 0.77 -4.37
C ASP A 251 20.58 1.81 -4.63
N SER A 252 21.80 1.36 -4.84
CA SER A 252 22.92 2.27 -5.11
C SER A 252 22.83 3.02 -6.44
N TYR A 253 21.96 2.61 -7.35
CA TYR A 253 21.65 3.40 -8.54
C TYR A 253 20.66 4.54 -8.24
N GLY A 254 20.03 4.56 -7.05
CA GLY A 254 18.97 5.49 -6.67
C GLY A 254 17.59 5.07 -7.18
N ASN A 255 17.40 3.79 -7.51
CA ASN A 255 16.08 3.26 -7.82
C ASN A 255 15.33 2.96 -6.53
N LEU A 256 14.03 3.21 -6.57
CA LEU A 256 13.12 2.93 -5.47
C LEU A 256 12.38 1.61 -5.74
N TRP A 257 12.43 0.71 -4.79
CA TRP A 257 11.72 -0.56 -4.79
C TRP A 257 10.73 -0.57 -3.64
N GLN A 258 9.54 -1.10 -3.87
CA GLN A 258 8.47 -1.04 -2.90
C GLN A 258 7.54 -2.25 -3.04
N ASN A 259 7.05 -2.73 -1.92
CA ASN A 259 5.93 -3.64 -1.88
C ASN A 259 4.67 -2.91 -1.40
N ASP A 260 3.49 -3.48 -1.62
CA ASP A 260 2.23 -2.86 -1.26
C ASP A 260 1.21 -3.94 -0.91
N ASN A 261 0.65 -3.84 0.27
CA ASN A 261 -0.30 -4.81 0.79
C ASN A 261 -1.69 -4.59 0.22
N ASP A 262 -2.30 -5.68 -0.24
CA ASP A 262 -3.74 -5.74 -0.45
C ASP A 262 -4.30 -7.10 -0.09
N ASP A 263 -5.13 -7.11 0.90
CA ASP A 263 -5.88 -8.28 1.37
C ASP A 263 -7.36 -8.27 0.92
N GLN A 264 -7.80 -7.26 0.19
CA GLN A 264 -9.21 -7.11 -0.24
C GLN A 264 -9.50 -7.90 -1.50
N VAL A 265 -8.65 -7.80 -2.53
CA VAL A 265 -8.84 -8.46 -3.83
C VAL A 265 -7.72 -9.43 -4.21
N VAL A 266 -6.88 -9.81 -3.27
CA VAL A 266 -5.79 -10.78 -3.51
C VAL A 266 -4.75 -10.23 -4.50
N ALA A 267 -4.35 -8.98 -4.33
CA ALA A 267 -3.51 -8.25 -5.28
C ALA A 267 -2.31 -7.52 -4.65
N CYS A 268 -1.74 -8.05 -3.55
CA CYS A 268 -0.45 -7.56 -3.06
C CYS A 268 0.58 -7.52 -4.19
N ARG A 269 1.53 -6.60 -4.13
CA ARG A 269 2.48 -6.41 -5.23
C ARG A 269 3.87 -6.02 -4.74
N THR A 270 4.86 -6.26 -5.60
CA THR A 270 6.21 -5.70 -5.52
C THR A 270 6.49 -4.94 -6.79
N SER A 271 6.98 -3.70 -6.70
CA SER A 271 7.14 -2.82 -7.84
C SER A 271 8.38 -1.94 -7.77
N TRP A 272 8.85 -1.54 -8.95
CA TRP A 272 9.73 -0.39 -9.10
C TRP A 272 8.89 0.89 -9.08
N LEU A 273 9.42 1.93 -8.43
CA LEU A 273 8.77 3.23 -8.30
C LEU A 273 9.52 4.30 -9.08
N MET A 274 8.85 4.91 -10.04
CA MET A 274 9.33 6.11 -10.72
C MET A 274 9.10 7.33 -9.83
N GLU A 275 10.08 8.23 -9.73
CA GLU A 275 9.98 9.45 -8.93
C GLU A 275 8.71 10.26 -9.23
N GLY A 276 7.91 10.50 -8.21
CA GLY A 276 6.63 11.21 -8.27
C GLY A 276 5.49 10.40 -8.89
N GLY A 277 5.66 9.10 -9.05
CA GLY A 277 4.67 8.23 -9.65
C GLY A 277 3.45 7.97 -8.76
N ASN A 278 2.31 7.77 -9.40
CA ASN A 278 1.03 7.41 -8.77
C ASN A 278 0.86 5.89 -8.79
N ALA A 279 0.77 5.28 -7.63
CA ALA A 279 0.63 3.83 -7.47
C ALA A 279 -0.80 3.32 -7.66
N GLY A 280 -1.80 4.20 -7.68
CA GLY A 280 -3.13 3.91 -8.19
C GLY A 280 -4.09 3.18 -7.27
N PHE A 281 -3.90 3.18 -5.95
CA PHE A 281 -4.87 2.49 -5.07
C PHE A 281 -6.21 3.23 -4.96
N PHE A 282 -6.17 4.53 -4.72
CA PHE A 282 -7.37 5.37 -4.78
C PHE A 282 -7.49 6.06 -6.13
N SER A 283 -8.63 6.73 -6.38
CA SER A 283 -8.74 7.69 -7.47
C SER A 283 -7.64 8.76 -7.39
N ASN A 284 -7.31 9.41 -8.51
CA ASN A 284 -6.20 10.38 -8.59
C ASN A 284 -6.31 11.54 -7.59
N ASP A 285 -7.51 11.84 -7.11
CA ASP A 285 -7.78 12.87 -6.08
C ASP A 285 -7.92 12.30 -4.65
N GLY A 286 -7.84 10.97 -4.48
CA GLY A 286 -7.96 10.30 -3.20
C GLY A 286 -9.37 10.27 -2.61
N THR A 287 -10.40 10.67 -3.37
CA THR A 287 -11.77 10.79 -2.85
C THR A 287 -12.62 9.54 -2.99
N ARG A 288 -12.15 8.52 -3.70
CA ARG A 288 -12.90 7.29 -3.99
C ARG A 288 -12.04 6.05 -3.90
N PHE A 289 -12.68 4.96 -3.49
CA PHE A 289 -12.10 3.62 -3.52
C PHE A 289 -12.15 3.02 -4.92
N TRP A 290 -11.33 2.02 -5.19
CA TRP A 290 -11.29 1.28 -6.43
C TRP A 290 -12.64 0.66 -6.82
N GLN A 291 -13.48 0.27 -5.84
CA GLN A 291 -14.80 -0.30 -6.11
C GLN A 291 -15.72 0.66 -6.87
N ALA A 292 -15.49 1.97 -6.72
CA ALA A 292 -16.24 2.96 -7.51
C ALA A 292 -15.71 3.06 -8.93
N ASP A 293 -14.48 2.66 -9.17
CA ASP A 293 -13.71 2.90 -10.39
C ASP A 293 -13.66 1.69 -11.34
N GLN A 294 -14.14 0.52 -10.92
CA GLN A 294 -14.16 -0.66 -11.79
C GLN A 294 -15.13 -0.46 -12.95
N ARG A 295 -14.60 -0.43 -14.16
CA ARG A 295 -15.34 -0.24 -15.40
C ARG A 295 -16.00 -1.53 -15.89
N PRO A 296 -17.11 -1.44 -16.64
CA PRO A 296 -17.69 -2.59 -17.28
C PRO A 296 -16.67 -3.36 -18.13
N GLY A 297 -16.55 -4.66 -17.90
CA GLY A 297 -15.63 -5.53 -18.61
C GLY A 297 -14.15 -5.45 -18.18
N GLN A 298 -13.81 -4.59 -17.23
CA GLN A 298 -12.46 -4.51 -16.68
C GLN A 298 -12.20 -5.65 -15.68
N ASP A 299 -11.00 -6.23 -15.73
CA ASP A 299 -10.53 -7.18 -14.73
C ASP A 299 -10.43 -6.52 -13.36
N ILE A 300 -10.76 -7.26 -12.30
CA ILE A 300 -10.76 -6.74 -10.93
C ILE A 300 -9.36 -6.37 -10.46
N PHE A 301 -8.33 -7.11 -10.87
CA PHE A 301 -6.93 -6.85 -10.48
C PHE A 301 -6.38 -5.61 -11.19
N GLU A 302 -6.82 -5.34 -12.42
CA GLU A 302 -6.51 -4.10 -13.13
C GLU A 302 -7.25 -2.90 -12.54
N ALA A 303 -8.53 -3.08 -12.22
CA ALA A 303 -9.35 -2.04 -11.60
C ALA A 303 -8.80 -1.63 -10.23
N HIS A 304 -8.40 -2.59 -9.44
CA HIS A 304 -7.93 -2.38 -8.06
C HIS A 304 -6.76 -1.40 -7.97
N TRP A 305 -5.81 -1.49 -8.90
CA TRP A 305 -4.65 -0.60 -8.95
C TRP A 305 -4.80 0.57 -9.93
N HIS A 306 -5.98 0.77 -10.52
CA HIS A 306 -6.27 1.82 -11.51
C HIS A 306 -5.23 1.91 -12.65
N GLN A 307 -4.49 0.84 -12.93
CA GLN A 307 -3.34 0.88 -13.84
C GLN A 307 -3.69 1.21 -15.30
N ASP A 308 -4.98 1.14 -15.67
CA ASP A 308 -5.49 1.59 -16.96
C ASP A 308 -5.87 3.08 -17.01
N ASN A 309 -5.70 3.79 -15.91
CA ASN A 309 -6.00 5.22 -15.85
C ASN A 309 -4.79 6.06 -16.30
N PRO A 310 -5.02 7.20 -16.97
CA PRO A 310 -3.96 8.16 -17.25
C PRO A 310 -3.26 8.61 -15.95
N GLY A 311 -1.92 8.64 -15.95
CA GLY A 311 -1.13 9.10 -14.83
C GLY A 311 -0.85 8.06 -13.75
N VAL A 312 -1.34 6.83 -13.89
CA VAL A 312 -1.07 5.73 -12.96
C VAL A 312 0.03 4.83 -13.51
N MET A 313 0.96 4.42 -12.65
CA MET A 313 2.07 3.55 -13.03
C MET A 313 1.63 2.09 -13.18
N PRO A 314 2.37 1.27 -13.95
CA PRO A 314 2.21 -0.18 -13.95
C PRO A 314 2.32 -0.77 -12.54
N ALA A 315 1.51 -1.78 -12.24
CA ALA A 315 1.41 -2.35 -10.89
C ALA A 315 2.66 -3.15 -10.45
N GLY A 316 3.52 -3.59 -11.36
CA GLY A 316 4.64 -4.49 -11.07
C GLY A 316 4.23 -5.96 -11.00
N ASP A 317 4.90 -6.75 -10.16
CA ASP A 317 4.51 -8.15 -9.91
C ASP A 317 3.39 -8.20 -8.86
N GLN A 318 2.23 -8.68 -9.26
CA GLN A 318 1.12 -8.93 -8.35
C GLN A 318 1.31 -10.29 -7.69
N THR A 319 1.68 -10.26 -6.41
CA THR A 319 2.05 -11.46 -5.65
C THR A 319 0.85 -12.28 -5.18
N GLY A 320 -0.36 -11.74 -5.24
CA GLY A 320 -1.57 -12.39 -4.74
C GLY A 320 -1.93 -11.97 -3.32
N ALA A 321 -2.69 -12.79 -2.59
CA ALA A 321 -2.98 -12.53 -1.18
C ALA A 321 -1.69 -12.60 -0.36
N GLY A 322 -1.55 -11.68 0.60
CA GLY A 322 -0.35 -11.62 1.41
C GLY A 322 -0.39 -10.53 2.47
N SER A 323 0.76 -10.34 3.10
CA SER A 323 1.09 -9.24 3.99
C SER A 323 2.55 -8.90 3.77
N PRO A 324 2.90 -8.23 2.66
CA PRO A 324 4.28 -7.82 2.41
C PRO A 324 4.74 -6.83 3.48
N THR A 325 6.01 -6.97 3.88
CA THR A 325 6.64 -6.25 4.98
C THR A 325 7.99 -5.67 4.55
N GLY A 326 9.10 -5.99 5.21
CA GLY A 326 10.41 -5.43 4.93
C GLY A 326 10.97 -5.74 3.53
N MET A 327 11.88 -4.91 3.07
CA MET A 327 12.55 -5.05 1.78
C MET A 327 14.06 -4.79 1.90
N ALA A 328 14.85 -5.50 1.09
CA ALA A 328 16.28 -5.23 0.96
C ALA A 328 16.74 -5.40 -0.49
N VAL A 329 17.86 -4.78 -0.83
CA VAL A 329 18.58 -5.08 -2.07
C VAL A 329 19.95 -5.66 -1.69
N ASN A 330 20.22 -6.89 -2.10
CA ASN A 330 21.53 -7.50 -1.88
C ASN A 330 22.54 -6.97 -2.89
N GLU A 331 23.35 -6.04 -2.49
CA GLU A 331 24.42 -5.45 -3.32
C GLU A 331 25.81 -6.04 -2.98
N SER A 332 25.84 -7.17 -2.27
CA SER A 332 27.04 -7.89 -1.86
C SER A 332 27.20 -9.19 -2.66
N ASP A 333 28.44 -9.55 -2.94
CA ASP A 333 28.84 -10.83 -3.50
C ASP A 333 29.17 -11.89 -2.43
N ALA A 334 29.00 -11.56 -1.14
CA ALA A 334 29.30 -12.46 -0.02
C ALA A 334 28.56 -13.80 -0.10
N LEU A 335 27.32 -13.79 -0.60
CA LEU A 335 26.49 -14.99 -0.83
C LEU A 335 26.84 -15.68 -2.16
N GLY A 336 27.54 -15.01 -3.06
CA GLY A 336 27.85 -15.44 -4.43
C GLY A 336 27.25 -14.52 -5.49
N GLU A 337 27.81 -14.55 -6.71
CA GLU A 337 27.38 -13.68 -7.82
C GLU A 337 25.90 -13.85 -8.20
N ASP A 338 25.37 -15.06 -8.01
CA ASP A 338 23.96 -15.32 -8.30
C ASP A 338 22.98 -14.58 -7.39
N TYR A 339 23.45 -14.07 -6.25
CA TYR A 339 22.64 -13.31 -5.31
C TYR A 339 22.86 -11.79 -5.42
N LEU A 340 23.88 -11.36 -6.15
CA LEU A 340 24.15 -9.94 -6.35
C LEU A 340 23.01 -9.26 -7.13
N GLY A 341 22.51 -8.15 -6.60
CA GLY A 341 21.44 -7.35 -7.20
C GLY A 341 20.03 -7.90 -7.00
N MET A 342 19.86 -8.91 -6.14
CA MET A 342 18.52 -9.38 -5.79
C MET A 342 17.78 -8.34 -4.95
N VAL A 343 16.56 -8.04 -5.36
CA VAL A 343 15.54 -7.37 -4.53
C VAL A 343 14.85 -8.44 -3.72
N LEU A 344 14.87 -8.29 -2.40
CA LEU A 344 14.22 -9.16 -1.43
C LEU A 344 12.94 -8.47 -0.93
N SER A 345 11.84 -9.22 -0.81
CA SER A 345 10.59 -8.74 -0.26
C SER A 345 10.06 -9.76 0.73
N ALA A 346 10.01 -9.39 1.98
CA ALA A 346 9.42 -10.21 3.03
C ALA A 346 7.90 -10.25 2.87
N GLU A 347 7.31 -11.42 3.12
CA GLU A 347 5.88 -11.66 2.93
C GLU A 347 5.35 -12.51 4.10
N ALA A 348 4.95 -11.80 5.15
CA ALA A 348 4.53 -12.41 6.41
C ALA A 348 3.29 -13.30 6.24
N GLY A 349 2.34 -12.90 5.40
CA GLY A 349 1.12 -13.65 5.14
C GLY A 349 1.33 -14.99 4.43
N ARG A 350 2.48 -15.16 3.77
CA ARG A 350 2.81 -16.36 2.98
C ARG A 350 4.03 -17.12 3.51
N ASN A 351 4.57 -16.70 4.64
CA ASN A 351 5.71 -17.35 5.30
C ASN A 351 6.96 -17.46 4.40
N VAL A 352 7.27 -16.37 3.66
CA VAL A 352 8.30 -16.41 2.62
C VAL A 352 9.04 -15.08 2.50
N ILE A 353 10.30 -15.13 2.09
CA ILE A 353 11.04 -14.03 1.49
C ILE A 353 11.06 -14.27 -0.03
N PHE A 354 10.38 -13.42 -0.78
CA PHE A 354 10.48 -13.39 -2.23
C PHE A 354 11.78 -12.76 -2.68
N SER A 355 12.29 -13.21 -3.81
CA SER A 355 13.40 -12.55 -4.47
C SER A 355 13.14 -12.31 -5.96
N TYR A 356 13.73 -11.22 -6.46
CA TYR A 356 13.63 -10.78 -7.83
C TYR A 356 15.03 -10.39 -8.35
N LYS A 357 15.24 -10.52 -9.67
CA LYS A 357 16.43 -9.99 -10.37
C LYS A 357 15.98 -8.96 -11.42
N PRO A 358 15.75 -7.71 -11.02
CA PRO A 358 15.29 -6.67 -11.93
C PRO A 358 16.31 -6.40 -13.03
N LYS A 359 15.81 -6.10 -14.23
CA LYS A 359 16.63 -5.69 -15.37
C LYS A 359 16.03 -4.43 -16.01
N PRO A 360 16.85 -3.50 -16.45
CA PRO A 360 16.37 -2.40 -17.27
C PRO A 360 15.63 -2.93 -18.50
N LYS A 361 14.44 -2.38 -18.74
CA LYS A 361 13.61 -2.69 -19.90
C LYS A 361 12.93 -1.42 -20.37
N ASP A 362 13.16 -1.08 -21.64
CA ASP A 362 12.70 0.17 -22.21
C ASP A 362 13.17 1.37 -21.35
N SER A 363 12.29 2.22 -20.88
CA SER A 363 12.63 3.30 -19.94
C SER A 363 12.38 2.96 -18.46
N GLY A 364 11.97 1.74 -18.14
CA GLY A 364 11.70 1.28 -16.78
C GLY A 364 12.45 0.01 -16.42
N TYR A 365 11.82 -0.83 -15.61
CA TYR A 365 12.36 -2.10 -15.17
C TYR A 365 11.37 -3.25 -15.44
N ASP A 366 11.91 -4.38 -15.89
CA ASP A 366 11.29 -5.68 -15.72
C ASP A 366 11.78 -6.24 -14.39
N ILE A 367 10.88 -6.39 -13.43
CA ILE A 367 11.24 -6.87 -12.09
C ILE A 367 11.75 -8.33 -12.11
N GLY A 368 11.51 -9.06 -13.21
CA GLY A 368 11.90 -10.44 -13.39
C GLY A 368 10.92 -11.44 -12.77
N LYS A 369 11.30 -12.70 -12.83
CA LYS A 369 10.50 -13.78 -12.26
C LYS A 369 10.65 -13.81 -10.74
N ARG A 370 9.54 -13.81 -10.00
CA ARG A 370 9.49 -14.04 -8.56
C ARG A 370 9.97 -15.46 -8.23
N THR A 371 10.81 -15.58 -7.20
CA THR A 371 11.19 -16.87 -6.60
C THR A 371 11.00 -16.82 -5.09
N ASN A 372 10.64 -17.96 -4.51
CA ASN A 372 10.59 -18.15 -3.06
C ASN A 372 12.02 -18.46 -2.61
N LEU A 373 12.76 -17.44 -2.16
CA LEU A 373 14.15 -17.63 -1.77
C LEU A 373 14.27 -18.36 -0.44
N ILE A 374 13.50 -17.95 0.55
CA ILE A 374 13.49 -18.51 1.90
C ILE A 374 12.03 -18.66 2.33
N SER A 375 11.62 -19.84 2.77
CA SER A 375 10.26 -20.10 3.22
C SER A 375 10.24 -21.15 4.32
N SER A 376 9.29 -21.07 5.23
CA SER A 376 9.02 -22.16 6.18
C SER A 376 8.05 -23.20 5.64
N LEU A 377 7.51 -22.98 4.46
CA LEU A 377 6.64 -23.88 3.74
C LEU A 377 7.36 -24.41 2.49
N PRO A 378 6.97 -25.59 1.93
CA PRO A 378 7.51 -26.05 0.67
C PRO A 378 7.43 -24.95 -0.40
N GLN A 379 8.48 -24.80 -1.22
CA GLN A 379 8.63 -23.69 -2.18
C GLN A 379 7.53 -23.61 -3.25
N ASP A 380 6.80 -24.69 -3.48
CA ASP A 380 5.64 -24.76 -4.37
C ASP A 380 4.32 -24.33 -3.73
N ASN A 381 4.33 -24.10 -2.41
CA ASN A 381 3.15 -23.66 -1.68
C ASN A 381 3.00 -22.13 -1.76
N GLU A 382 2.22 -21.66 -2.73
CA GLU A 382 1.91 -20.23 -2.92
C GLU A 382 0.65 -19.76 -2.17
N ARG A 383 0.15 -20.51 -1.21
CA ARG A 383 -1.08 -20.16 -0.51
C ARG A 383 -0.82 -19.13 0.58
N TYR A 384 -1.70 -18.16 0.65
CA TYR A 384 -1.81 -17.26 1.79
C TYR A 384 -2.25 -18.04 3.03
N VAL A 385 -1.45 -17.97 4.08
CA VAL A 385 -1.73 -18.67 5.34
C VAL A 385 -2.35 -17.67 6.31
N TRP A 386 -3.64 -17.45 6.12
CA TRP A 386 -4.46 -16.67 7.07
C TRP A 386 -4.74 -17.53 8.29
N ASN A 387 -4.95 -16.90 9.41
CA ASN A 387 -5.62 -17.31 10.65
C ASN A 387 -5.92 -18.82 10.77
N ASP A 388 -4.90 -19.65 10.83
CA ASP A 388 -5.08 -21.02 11.26
C ASP A 388 -5.33 -21.02 12.77
N SER A 389 -6.39 -21.70 13.21
CA SER A 389 -6.60 -21.88 14.63
C SER A 389 -5.32 -22.41 15.28
N ALA A 390 -4.85 -21.77 16.33
CA ALA A 390 -3.60 -22.08 17.03
C ALA A 390 -3.49 -23.57 17.45
N GLN A 391 -4.62 -24.28 17.49
CA GLN A 391 -4.68 -25.67 17.85
C GLN A 391 -4.17 -26.63 16.77
N ASN A 392 -4.06 -26.19 15.50
CA ASN A 392 -3.61 -27.01 14.38
C ASN A 392 -2.42 -26.42 13.62
N ALA A 393 -1.88 -25.30 14.05
CA ALA A 393 -0.74 -24.69 13.38
C ALA A 393 0.52 -25.55 13.56
N SER A 394 1.02 -26.14 12.49
CA SER A 394 2.40 -26.65 12.50
C SER A 394 3.33 -25.46 12.77
N ASN A 395 4.47 -25.68 13.45
CA ASN A 395 5.46 -24.63 13.71
C ASN A 395 5.90 -23.88 12.44
N ASN A 396 5.75 -24.48 11.28
CA ASN A 396 6.06 -23.90 9.98
C ASN A 396 5.21 -22.68 9.62
N LYS A 397 4.02 -22.52 10.21
CA LYS A 397 3.13 -21.37 9.99
C LYS A 397 3.46 -20.18 10.89
N TRP A 398 4.32 -20.36 11.85
CA TRP A 398 4.73 -19.31 12.79
C TRP A 398 5.79 -18.36 12.21
N PHE A 399 6.47 -18.73 11.15
CA PHE A 399 7.41 -17.85 10.46
C PHE A 399 6.65 -16.72 9.78
N ARG A 400 6.78 -15.51 10.33
CA ARG A 400 6.15 -14.28 9.85
C ARG A 400 7.23 -13.23 9.64
N PRO A 401 7.95 -13.29 8.53
CA PRO A 401 9.03 -12.34 8.31
C PRO A 401 8.47 -10.92 8.30
N SER A 402 8.83 -10.15 9.34
CA SER A 402 8.44 -8.75 9.48
C SER A 402 9.44 -7.83 8.80
N ASP A 403 10.70 -8.25 8.70
CA ASP A 403 11.74 -7.46 8.05
C ASP A 403 12.88 -8.33 7.49
N VAL A 404 13.62 -7.76 6.55
CA VAL A 404 14.81 -8.35 5.95
C VAL A 404 15.87 -7.29 5.70
N THR A 405 17.11 -7.52 6.17
CA THR A 405 18.23 -6.58 5.99
C THR A 405 19.51 -7.31 5.63
N ILE A 406 20.50 -6.56 5.13
CA ILE A 406 21.84 -7.09 4.82
C ILE A 406 22.83 -6.61 5.88
N GLY A 407 23.47 -7.55 6.54
CA GLY A 407 24.47 -7.26 7.55
C GLY A 407 25.77 -6.68 7.00
N THR A 408 26.57 -6.10 7.88
CA THR A 408 27.91 -5.60 7.51
C THR A 408 28.86 -6.69 7.00
N ASP A 409 28.56 -7.94 7.34
CA ASP A 409 29.24 -9.15 6.89
C ASP A 409 28.72 -9.69 5.53
N GLY A 410 27.67 -9.08 4.99
CA GLY A 410 27.01 -9.50 3.77
C GLY A 410 26.02 -10.68 3.91
N ALA A 411 25.76 -11.14 5.14
CA ALA A 411 24.70 -12.10 5.41
C ALA A 411 23.32 -11.43 5.30
N ILE A 412 22.28 -12.20 4.98
CA ILE A 412 20.89 -11.74 5.08
C ILE A 412 20.41 -12.04 6.50
N TYR A 413 19.86 -11.02 7.15
CA TYR A 413 19.15 -11.15 8.43
C TYR A 413 17.65 -11.00 8.21
N ILE A 414 16.86 -11.83 8.89
CA ILE A 414 15.39 -11.86 8.76
C ILE A 414 14.80 -11.77 10.16
N ALA A 415 14.04 -10.72 10.42
CA ALA A 415 13.21 -10.62 11.61
C ALA A 415 11.93 -11.44 11.38
N ASP A 416 11.60 -12.28 12.34
CA ASP A 416 10.41 -13.12 12.35
C ASP A 416 9.53 -12.73 13.54
N TRP A 417 8.37 -12.17 13.24
CA TRP A 417 7.32 -11.81 14.23
C TRP A 417 6.83 -13.03 15.01
N HIS A 418 6.97 -14.20 14.45
CA HIS A 418 6.72 -15.51 15.04
C HIS A 418 5.35 -15.69 15.68
N ASP A 419 4.29 -15.53 14.90
CA ASP A 419 2.90 -15.72 15.32
C ASP A 419 2.13 -16.50 14.26
N PRO A 420 1.26 -17.47 14.60
CA PRO A 420 0.49 -18.23 13.62
C PRO A 420 -0.57 -17.40 12.90
N VAL A 421 -0.89 -16.20 13.42
CA VAL A 421 -1.93 -15.33 12.89
C VAL A 421 -1.32 -14.11 12.21
N VAL A 422 -1.83 -13.77 11.03
CA VAL A 422 -1.48 -12.57 10.28
C VAL A 422 -2.73 -11.81 9.87
N GLY A 423 -2.71 -10.51 10.05
CA GLY A 423 -3.74 -9.58 9.63
C GLY A 423 -4.87 -9.39 10.64
N GLY A 424 -5.74 -8.41 10.36
CA GLY A 424 -6.86 -8.06 11.20
C GLY A 424 -6.49 -7.59 12.61
N HIS A 425 -5.25 -7.18 12.83
CA HIS A 425 -4.72 -6.75 14.13
C HIS A 425 -4.86 -7.81 15.22
N GLN A 426 -4.89 -9.07 14.83
CA GLN A 426 -4.98 -10.21 15.75
C GLN A 426 -3.61 -10.84 15.90
N MET A 427 -3.28 -11.21 17.11
CA MET A 427 -2.14 -12.05 17.47
C MET A 427 -2.66 -13.19 18.33
N GLN A 428 -2.12 -14.38 18.18
CA GLN A 428 -2.41 -15.50 19.07
C GLN A 428 -1.32 -15.71 20.10
N ASP A 429 -0.13 -15.27 19.81
CA ASP A 429 0.95 -15.27 20.77
C ASP A 429 0.60 -14.33 21.94
N SER A 430 0.53 -14.89 23.15
CA SER A 430 0.25 -14.14 24.39
C SER A 430 1.49 -13.60 25.06
N ILE A 431 2.69 -13.91 24.57
CA ILE A 431 3.99 -13.63 25.19
C ILE A 431 4.75 -12.57 24.38
N GLY A 432 4.57 -12.49 23.07
CA GLY A 432 5.31 -11.61 22.18
C GLY A 432 6.60 -12.27 21.67
N TYR A 433 6.54 -13.54 21.23
CA TYR A 433 7.72 -14.20 20.67
C TYR A 433 8.28 -13.46 19.47
N GLY A 434 9.58 -13.64 19.26
CA GLY A 434 10.29 -13.15 18.09
C GLY A 434 11.53 -13.98 17.83
N ARG A 435 11.96 -14.02 16.55
CA ARG A 435 13.19 -14.68 16.11
C ARG A 435 13.94 -13.81 15.11
N ILE A 436 15.25 -14.02 15.03
CA ILE A 436 16.08 -13.49 13.96
C ILE A 436 16.83 -14.67 13.35
N TYR A 437 16.71 -14.82 12.04
CA TYR A 437 17.49 -15.78 11.27
C TYR A 437 18.62 -15.07 10.55
N ARG A 438 19.78 -15.73 10.46
CA ARG A 438 20.94 -15.30 9.68
C ARG A 438 21.20 -16.31 8.57
N ILE A 439 21.27 -15.82 7.33
CA ILE A 439 21.46 -16.64 6.13
C ILE A 439 22.85 -16.39 5.58
N THR A 440 23.59 -17.46 5.39
CA THR A 440 24.98 -17.44 4.90
C THR A 440 25.20 -18.54 3.86
N PRO A 441 26.26 -18.45 3.02
CA PRO A 441 26.65 -19.59 2.21
C PRO A 441 27.04 -20.76 3.09
N LYS A 442 26.71 -21.99 2.66
CA LYS A 442 27.11 -23.19 3.38
C LYS A 442 28.62 -23.26 3.57
N ASN A 443 29.01 -23.61 4.77
CA ASN A 443 30.42 -23.79 5.15
C ASN A 443 31.28 -22.52 5.02
N LYS A 444 30.68 -21.33 4.96
CA LYS A 444 31.39 -20.06 5.05
C LYS A 444 31.05 -19.36 6.36
N ASN A 445 32.06 -18.91 7.06
CA ASN A 445 31.88 -18.06 8.25
C ASN A 445 32.07 -16.60 7.83
N LEU A 446 30.97 -15.91 7.52
CA LEU A 446 30.99 -14.48 7.26
C LEU A 446 31.22 -13.74 8.58
N LYS A 447 32.08 -12.72 8.57
CA LYS A 447 32.38 -11.91 9.75
C LYS A 447 32.17 -10.44 9.43
N ALA A 448 31.61 -9.72 10.38
CA ALA A 448 31.50 -8.27 10.30
C ALA A 448 32.93 -7.66 10.21
N PRO A 449 33.21 -6.79 9.24
CA PRO A 449 34.50 -6.10 9.15
C PRO A 449 34.67 -5.10 10.30
N HIS A 450 35.92 -4.82 10.67
CA HIS A 450 36.22 -3.72 11.57
C HIS A 450 36.47 -2.45 10.75
N LEU A 451 35.50 -1.55 10.73
CA LEU A 451 35.51 -0.33 9.91
C LEU A 451 36.10 0.85 10.71
N ASP A 452 37.23 1.38 10.27
CA ASP A 452 37.87 2.57 10.86
C ASP A 452 37.47 3.86 10.12
N LEU A 453 36.41 4.51 10.59
CA LEU A 453 35.98 5.78 10.02
C LEU A 453 36.90 6.99 10.28
N THR A 454 37.99 6.82 10.97
CA THR A 454 39.00 7.89 11.20
C THR A 454 39.99 7.99 10.04
N SER A 455 40.12 6.93 9.24
CA SER A 455 40.97 6.88 8.05
C SER A 455 40.16 6.94 6.74
N THR A 456 40.76 7.53 5.70
CA THR A 456 40.13 7.55 4.35
C THR A 456 39.90 6.13 3.83
N ALA A 457 40.86 5.22 4.04
CA ALA A 457 40.71 3.82 3.61
C ALA A 457 39.51 3.14 4.28
N GLY A 458 39.36 3.27 5.58
CA GLY A 458 38.21 2.69 6.29
C GLY A 458 36.87 3.37 5.94
N GLN A 459 36.89 4.65 5.56
CA GLN A 459 35.69 5.33 5.04
C GLN A 459 35.32 4.82 3.66
N ILE A 460 36.29 4.48 2.80
CA ILE A 460 36.04 3.82 1.51
C ILE A 460 35.46 2.40 1.75
N GLU A 461 36.07 1.64 2.64
CA GLU A 461 35.58 0.31 3.01
C GLU A 461 34.12 0.38 3.55
N ALA A 462 33.83 1.40 4.35
CA ALA A 462 32.46 1.65 4.81
C ALA A 462 31.53 2.00 3.64
N LEU A 463 31.96 2.82 2.67
CA LEU A 463 31.17 3.14 1.47
C LEU A 463 30.89 1.90 0.61
N GLU A 464 31.81 0.94 0.57
CA GLU A 464 31.63 -0.34 -0.13
C GLU A 464 30.77 -1.33 0.65
N ASN A 465 30.52 -1.10 1.94
CA ASN A 465 29.82 -2.04 2.82
C ASN A 465 28.40 -2.34 2.32
N PRO A 466 27.93 -3.60 2.42
CA PRO A 466 26.58 -3.99 2.02
C PRO A 466 25.47 -3.37 2.88
N ALA A 467 25.72 -3.12 4.17
CA ALA A 467 24.72 -2.52 5.07
C ALA A 467 24.47 -1.05 4.70
N ILE A 468 23.21 -0.72 4.39
CA ILE A 468 22.84 0.55 3.76
C ILE A 468 23.17 1.78 4.62
N ASN A 469 22.89 1.73 5.92
CA ASN A 469 23.11 2.86 6.82
C ASN A 469 24.59 2.95 7.27
N VAL A 470 25.37 1.88 7.12
CA VAL A 470 26.82 1.87 7.33
C VAL A 470 27.53 2.54 6.15
N ARG A 471 27.17 2.20 4.90
CA ARG A 471 27.78 2.85 3.72
C ARG A 471 27.47 4.34 3.65
N TYR A 472 26.34 4.76 4.17
CA TYR A 472 26.01 6.17 4.31
C TYR A 472 26.99 6.91 5.24
N GLN A 473 27.45 6.30 6.33
CA GLN A 473 28.45 6.90 7.21
C GLN A 473 29.80 7.10 6.48
N GLY A 474 30.20 6.12 5.66
CA GLY A 474 31.36 6.26 4.77
C GLY A 474 31.18 7.44 3.79
N TYR A 475 30.01 7.53 3.15
CA TYR A 475 29.65 8.62 2.25
C TYR A 475 29.79 9.99 2.93
N GLU A 476 29.18 10.20 4.08
CA GLU A 476 29.21 11.49 4.79
C GLU A 476 30.63 11.87 5.26
N LYS A 477 31.42 10.90 5.73
CA LYS A 477 32.80 11.15 6.15
C LYS A 477 33.70 11.53 4.97
N LEU A 478 33.57 10.86 3.84
CA LEU A 478 34.32 11.17 2.62
C LEU A 478 33.87 12.51 2.03
N LYS A 479 32.56 12.78 1.97
CA LYS A 479 32.01 14.06 1.53
C LYS A 479 32.56 15.24 2.32
N ALA A 480 32.69 15.10 3.64
CA ALA A 480 33.27 16.14 4.49
C ALA A 480 34.76 16.43 4.18
N GLN A 481 35.48 15.53 3.53
CA GLN A 481 36.85 15.74 3.10
C GLN A 481 36.98 16.53 1.78
N GLY A 482 35.91 16.59 0.97
CA GLY A 482 35.87 17.32 -0.30
C GLY A 482 36.86 16.79 -1.35
N ASP A 483 37.42 17.67 -2.17
CA ASP A 483 38.31 17.32 -3.30
C ASP A 483 39.53 16.45 -2.92
N ARG A 484 39.92 16.43 -1.66
CA ARG A 484 41.11 15.69 -1.20
C ARG A 484 41.05 14.19 -1.42
N VAL A 485 39.82 13.64 -1.40
CA VAL A 485 39.59 12.19 -1.55
C VAL A 485 39.02 11.83 -2.93
N ALA A 486 38.94 12.78 -3.86
CA ALA A 486 38.34 12.54 -5.16
C ALA A 486 39.04 11.43 -5.95
N ASP A 487 40.41 11.33 -5.86
CA ASP A 487 41.15 10.28 -6.54
C ASP A 487 40.88 8.89 -5.93
N ASP A 488 40.77 8.81 -4.61
CA ASP A 488 40.46 7.57 -3.91
C ASP A 488 39.06 7.08 -4.32
N VAL A 489 38.07 7.98 -4.33
CA VAL A 489 36.70 7.67 -4.76
C VAL A 489 36.62 7.31 -6.25
N MET A 490 37.38 8.00 -7.12
CA MET A 490 37.45 7.62 -8.55
C MET A 490 37.97 6.20 -8.74
N SER A 491 38.78 5.66 -7.83
CA SER A 491 39.26 4.28 -7.94
C SER A 491 38.10 3.27 -7.93
N LEU A 492 37.00 3.57 -7.21
CA LEU A 492 35.81 2.74 -7.14
C LEU A 492 35.05 2.64 -8.47
N LEU A 493 35.24 3.58 -9.40
CA LEU A 493 34.66 3.49 -10.74
C LEU A 493 35.21 2.28 -11.54
N LYS A 494 36.29 1.66 -11.07
CA LYS A 494 36.89 0.46 -11.65
C LYS A 494 36.54 -0.81 -10.87
N SER A 495 35.72 -0.72 -9.86
CA SER A 495 35.29 -1.90 -9.10
C SER A 495 34.56 -2.89 -10.01
N SER A 496 34.74 -4.19 -9.76
CA SER A 496 33.96 -5.24 -10.41
C SER A 496 32.48 -5.23 -9.96
N ASN A 497 32.21 -4.71 -8.78
CA ASN A 497 30.84 -4.54 -8.27
C ASN A 497 30.23 -3.25 -8.83
N PRO A 498 29.18 -3.33 -9.67
CA PRO A 498 28.59 -2.14 -10.30
C PRO A 498 27.91 -1.20 -9.30
N TYR A 499 27.52 -1.70 -8.13
CA TYR A 499 26.94 -0.86 -7.08
C TYR A 499 28.00 0.04 -6.42
N HIS A 500 29.24 -0.43 -6.27
CA HIS A 500 30.35 0.42 -5.81
C HIS A 500 30.64 1.55 -6.81
N GLN A 501 30.58 1.23 -8.11
CA GLN A 501 30.72 2.27 -9.15
C GLN A 501 29.65 3.35 -9.00
N ALA A 502 28.40 2.94 -8.80
CA ALA A 502 27.27 3.88 -8.64
C ALA A 502 27.44 4.77 -7.38
N ARG A 503 27.83 4.18 -6.25
CA ARG A 503 28.13 4.93 -5.01
C ARG A 503 29.23 5.96 -5.22
N ALA A 504 30.28 5.61 -5.99
CA ALA A 504 31.33 6.56 -6.36
C ALA A 504 30.78 7.73 -7.18
N VAL A 505 29.87 7.49 -8.14
CA VAL A 505 29.27 8.55 -8.97
C VAL A 505 28.51 9.55 -8.10
N TRP A 506 27.67 9.06 -7.19
CA TRP A 506 26.92 9.93 -6.26
C TRP A 506 27.84 10.80 -5.42
N LEU A 507 28.87 10.17 -4.84
CA LEU A 507 29.79 10.88 -3.95
C LEU A 507 30.67 11.87 -4.73
N LEU A 508 31.20 11.52 -5.91
CA LEU A 508 32.02 12.39 -6.73
C LEU A 508 31.33 13.72 -7.03
N SER A 509 30.04 13.70 -7.33
CA SER A 509 29.28 14.95 -7.57
C SER A 509 29.32 15.93 -6.41
N GLN A 510 29.58 15.45 -5.20
CA GLN A 510 29.63 16.22 -3.94
C GLN A 510 31.06 16.64 -3.52
N LEU A 511 32.10 16.15 -4.21
CA LEU A 511 33.49 16.35 -3.84
C LEU A 511 34.16 17.57 -4.50
N GLY A 512 33.42 18.69 -4.64
CA GLY A 512 33.93 19.92 -5.23
C GLY A 512 34.07 19.86 -6.74
N GLU A 513 34.85 20.76 -7.33
CA GLU A 513 34.93 20.94 -8.79
C GLU A 513 35.58 19.74 -9.51
N LYS A 514 36.57 19.09 -8.87
CA LYS A 514 37.23 17.93 -9.46
C LYS A 514 36.26 16.76 -9.59
N GLY A 515 35.59 16.42 -8.51
CA GLY A 515 34.65 15.30 -8.51
C GLY A 515 33.45 15.56 -9.43
N LYS A 516 32.94 16.80 -9.43
CA LYS A 516 31.86 17.22 -10.32
C LYS A 516 32.25 17.07 -11.79
N THR A 517 33.44 17.54 -12.20
CA THR A 517 33.94 17.40 -13.57
C THR A 517 34.05 15.93 -13.98
N GLU A 518 34.51 15.04 -13.10
CA GLU A 518 34.56 13.62 -13.39
C GLU A 518 33.13 13.05 -13.55
N THR A 519 32.17 13.45 -12.71
CA THR A 519 30.75 13.05 -12.86
C THR A 519 30.16 13.51 -14.18
N GLU A 520 30.48 14.74 -14.66
CA GLU A 520 30.05 15.23 -15.96
C GLU A 520 30.57 14.39 -17.14
N LYS A 521 31.80 13.87 -17.05
CA LYS A 521 32.34 12.94 -18.06
C LYS A 521 31.53 11.65 -18.14
N LEU A 522 31.01 11.17 -17.01
CA LEU A 522 30.20 9.95 -16.93
C LEU A 522 28.84 10.09 -17.63
N LEU A 523 28.37 11.29 -17.96
CA LEU A 523 27.20 11.49 -18.82
C LEU A 523 27.40 10.94 -20.25
N GLN A 524 28.62 10.58 -20.64
CA GLN A 524 28.97 9.94 -21.92
C GLN A 524 29.46 8.50 -21.75
N HIS A 525 29.28 7.91 -20.57
CA HIS A 525 29.66 6.54 -20.29
C HIS A 525 28.92 5.55 -21.20
N THR A 526 29.52 4.44 -21.56
CA THR A 526 28.90 3.42 -22.42
C THR A 526 27.70 2.76 -21.73
N ASP A 527 27.76 2.56 -20.44
CA ASP A 527 26.68 2.01 -19.64
C ASP A 527 25.58 3.07 -19.40
N THR A 528 24.35 2.73 -19.78
CA THR A 528 23.15 3.53 -19.61
C THR A 528 22.85 3.84 -18.15
N ILE A 529 23.08 2.88 -17.25
CA ILE A 529 22.78 3.06 -15.82
C ILE A 529 23.74 4.08 -15.22
N ILE A 530 25.03 4.01 -15.54
CA ILE A 530 26.03 4.98 -15.07
C ILE A 530 25.70 6.39 -15.59
N ARG A 531 25.27 6.54 -16.87
CA ARG A 531 24.83 7.85 -17.38
C ARG A 531 23.63 8.40 -16.58
N SER A 532 22.68 7.52 -16.25
CA SER A 532 21.48 7.90 -15.49
C SER A 532 21.83 8.30 -14.05
N VAL A 533 22.71 7.55 -13.39
CA VAL A 533 23.20 7.88 -12.03
C VAL A 533 23.96 9.20 -12.04
N ALA A 534 24.83 9.41 -13.03
CA ALA A 534 25.57 10.68 -13.18
C ALA A 534 24.61 11.88 -13.35
N PHE A 535 23.56 11.72 -14.15
CA PHE A 535 22.54 12.76 -14.31
C PHE A 535 21.78 13.02 -13.00
N ARG A 536 21.34 11.97 -12.31
CA ARG A 536 20.68 12.08 -11.01
C ARG A 536 21.56 12.80 -9.96
N ALA A 537 22.84 12.45 -9.92
CA ALA A 537 23.81 13.03 -9.01
C ALA A 537 24.06 14.53 -9.31
N LEU A 538 24.27 14.88 -10.59
CA LEU A 538 24.43 16.28 -11.01
C LEU A 538 23.17 17.13 -10.76
N ARG A 539 21.98 16.55 -10.92
CA ARG A 539 20.71 17.22 -10.61
C ARG A 539 20.62 17.75 -9.17
N GLN A 540 21.37 17.16 -8.25
CA GLN A 540 21.37 17.61 -6.85
C GLN A 540 22.33 18.76 -6.58
N VAL A 541 23.38 18.88 -7.36
CA VAL A 541 24.46 19.85 -7.11
C VAL A 541 24.46 21.00 -8.08
N GLU A 542 23.91 20.82 -9.29
CA GLU A 542 23.85 21.85 -10.30
C GLU A 542 22.78 22.90 -9.98
N LYS A 543 23.16 24.17 -10.03
CA LYS A 543 22.21 25.28 -9.90
C LYS A 543 21.26 25.37 -11.08
N ASP A 544 21.72 25.01 -12.27
CA ASP A 544 20.91 24.96 -13.49
C ASP A 544 21.22 23.65 -14.25
N ILE A 545 20.34 22.68 -14.11
CA ILE A 545 20.46 21.38 -14.78
C ILE A 545 19.99 21.42 -16.25
N ILE A 546 19.36 22.50 -16.71
CA ILE A 546 18.75 22.59 -18.05
C ILE A 546 19.75 22.32 -19.18
N PRO A 547 20.97 22.86 -19.19
CA PRO A 547 21.93 22.57 -20.27
C PRO A 547 22.29 21.07 -20.36
N ILE A 548 22.38 20.39 -19.23
CA ILE A 548 22.65 18.95 -19.17
C ILE A 548 21.42 18.18 -19.63
N ALA A 549 20.23 18.57 -19.17
CA ALA A 549 18.96 17.98 -19.57
C ALA A 549 18.73 18.11 -21.10
N GLU A 550 19.03 19.28 -21.69
CA GLU A 550 18.93 19.49 -23.13
C GLU A 550 19.86 18.54 -23.90
N LYS A 551 21.10 18.39 -23.47
CA LYS A 551 22.06 17.46 -24.10
C LYS A 551 21.57 16.02 -24.00
N LEU A 552 21.12 15.59 -22.82
CA LEU A 552 20.69 14.21 -22.58
C LEU A 552 19.27 13.91 -23.13
N SER A 553 18.52 14.92 -23.55
CA SER A 553 17.27 14.70 -24.27
C SER A 553 17.47 14.02 -25.63
N ASP A 554 18.70 13.97 -26.17
CA ASP A 554 19.11 13.23 -27.37
C ASP A 554 19.76 11.88 -27.05
N ASP A 555 19.84 11.48 -25.79
CA ASP A 555 20.48 10.20 -25.45
C ASP A 555 19.80 9.05 -26.21
N PRO A 556 20.57 8.10 -26.81
CA PRO A 556 19.98 6.98 -27.52
C PRO A 556 19.07 6.10 -26.65
N SER A 557 19.30 6.07 -25.35
CA SER A 557 18.51 5.28 -24.40
C SER A 557 17.25 6.04 -23.94
N SER A 558 16.08 5.43 -24.14
CA SER A 558 14.83 5.93 -23.57
C SER A 558 14.88 5.99 -22.02
N PHE A 559 15.69 5.14 -21.40
CA PHE A 559 15.90 5.12 -19.96
C PHE A 559 16.51 6.44 -19.46
N VAL A 560 17.56 6.95 -20.12
CA VAL A 560 18.19 8.25 -19.80
C VAL A 560 17.23 9.40 -20.10
N ARG A 561 16.54 9.34 -21.25
CA ARG A 561 15.57 10.37 -21.62
C ARG A 561 14.39 10.44 -20.64
N ARG A 562 13.97 9.31 -20.07
CA ARG A 562 12.95 9.28 -19.00
C ARG A 562 13.46 10.01 -17.74
N GLU A 563 14.71 9.83 -17.34
CA GLU A 563 15.29 10.60 -16.23
C GLU A 563 15.27 12.10 -16.50
N VAL A 564 15.56 12.51 -17.73
CA VAL A 564 15.42 13.91 -18.13
C VAL A 564 13.97 14.38 -17.97
N ALA A 565 12.99 13.65 -18.52
CA ALA A 565 11.57 13.98 -18.38
C ALA A 565 11.16 14.14 -16.91
N THR A 566 11.57 13.19 -16.07
CA THR A 566 11.29 13.24 -14.62
C THR A 566 11.88 14.49 -13.96
N ALA A 567 13.08 14.91 -14.35
CA ALA A 567 13.71 16.11 -13.81
C ALA A 567 12.99 17.40 -14.26
N LEU A 568 12.49 17.45 -15.50
CA LEU A 568 11.82 18.63 -16.04
C LEU A 568 10.53 18.98 -15.31
N ARG A 569 9.87 18.00 -14.69
CA ARG A 569 8.63 18.19 -13.93
C ARG A 569 8.71 19.28 -12.85
N ASP A 570 9.88 19.43 -12.22
CA ASP A 570 10.09 20.32 -11.10
C ASP A 570 10.79 21.63 -11.51
N LEU A 571 10.95 21.88 -12.82
CA LEU A 571 11.63 23.04 -13.38
C LEU A 571 10.65 24.02 -14.04
N PRO A 572 11.02 25.31 -14.21
CA PRO A 572 10.16 26.29 -14.87
C PRO A 572 9.81 25.89 -16.31
N TYR A 573 8.52 25.76 -16.60
CA TYR A 573 7.98 25.29 -17.87
C TYR A 573 8.52 26.06 -19.09
N GLU A 574 8.61 27.37 -19.03
CA GLU A 574 9.11 28.21 -20.13
C GLU A 574 10.52 27.80 -20.60
N LYS A 575 11.35 27.31 -19.69
CA LYS A 575 12.69 26.80 -20.01
C LYS A 575 12.67 25.35 -20.47
N THR A 576 11.72 24.56 -20.02
CA THR A 576 11.68 23.10 -20.27
C THR A 576 10.87 22.72 -21.51
N LYS A 577 9.94 23.57 -21.95
CA LYS A 577 9.07 23.30 -23.12
C LYS A 577 9.79 22.79 -24.36
N PRO A 578 10.91 23.40 -24.85
CA PRO A 578 11.61 22.90 -26.03
C PRO A 578 12.15 21.47 -25.84
N ILE A 579 12.66 21.18 -24.62
CA ILE A 579 13.19 19.85 -24.28
C ILE A 579 12.05 18.83 -24.20
N LEU A 580 10.91 19.22 -23.60
CA LEU A 580 9.71 18.38 -23.55
C LEU A 580 9.21 17.98 -24.94
N LEU A 581 9.08 18.93 -25.86
CA LEU A 581 8.64 18.65 -27.23
C LEU A 581 9.60 17.69 -27.94
N LYS A 582 10.89 17.80 -27.68
CA LYS A 582 11.92 16.89 -28.21
C LYS A 582 11.77 15.48 -27.63
N LEU A 583 11.54 15.36 -26.33
CA LEU A 583 11.29 14.07 -25.67
C LEU A 583 9.97 13.45 -26.16
N ILE A 584 8.91 14.24 -26.27
CA ILE A 584 7.60 13.81 -26.80
C ILE A 584 7.75 13.23 -28.20
N LYS A 585 8.51 13.89 -29.11
CA LYS A 585 8.76 13.44 -30.47
C LYS A 585 9.42 12.05 -30.53
N GLN A 586 10.21 11.70 -29.52
CA GLN A 586 10.96 10.43 -29.45
C GLN A 586 10.17 9.30 -28.75
N TYR A 587 8.92 9.53 -28.38
CA TYR A 587 8.07 8.49 -27.83
C TYR A 587 7.73 7.45 -28.91
N ASP A 588 7.93 6.17 -28.61
CA ASP A 588 7.74 5.05 -29.54
C ASP A 588 6.28 4.59 -29.71
N GLY A 589 5.38 5.05 -28.84
CA GLY A 589 3.97 4.65 -28.83
C GLY A 589 3.66 3.43 -27.96
N GLN A 590 4.64 2.83 -27.28
CA GLN A 590 4.49 1.59 -26.50
C GLN A 590 5.03 1.67 -25.08
N ASP A 591 6.16 2.34 -24.89
CA ASP A 591 6.82 2.43 -23.58
C ASP A 591 5.96 3.21 -22.58
N ARG A 592 5.28 2.48 -21.70
CA ARG A 592 4.37 3.07 -20.70
C ARG A 592 5.11 3.93 -19.67
N TRP A 593 6.30 3.55 -19.24
CA TRP A 593 7.07 4.33 -18.26
C TRP A 593 7.51 5.67 -18.85
N TYR A 594 7.93 5.65 -20.13
CA TYR A 594 8.27 6.88 -20.82
C TYR A 594 7.06 7.81 -20.98
N LEU A 595 5.91 7.24 -21.35
CA LEU A 595 4.65 7.98 -21.48
C LEU A 595 4.26 8.67 -20.17
N GLU A 596 4.35 7.96 -19.05
CA GLU A 596 4.01 8.55 -17.75
C GLU A 596 5.02 9.62 -17.32
N ALA A 597 6.31 9.45 -17.60
CA ALA A 597 7.32 10.44 -17.28
C ALA A 597 7.12 11.76 -18.05
N ILE A 598 6.93 11.67 -19.39
CA ILE A 598 6.62 12.86 -20.19
C ILE A 598 5.26 13.47 -19.80
N GLY A 599 4.27 12.61 -19.48
CA GLY A 599 2.97 13.06 -19.00
C GLY A 599 3.08 13.87 -17.71
N ALA A 600 3.82 13.37 -16.72
CA ALA A 600 4.05 14.08 -15.46
C ALA A 600 4.80 15.40 -15.65
N ALA A 601 5.73 15.46 -16.63
CA ALA A 601 6.43 16.69 -16.96
C ALA A 601 5.55 17.72 -17.70
N CYS A 602 4.46 17.25 -18.34
CA CYS A 602 3.49 18.09 -19.04
C CYS A 602 2.28 18.48 -18.19
N ASP A 603 2.18 18.02 -16.93
CA ASP A 603 1.04 18.29 -16.07
C ASP A 603 0.81 19.81 -15.91
N GLY A 604 -0.43 20.23 -16.10
CA GLY A 604 -0.81 21.65 -16.09
C GLY A 604 -0.62 22.39 -17.42
N HIS A 605 0.06 21.80 -18.41
CA HIS A 605 0.40 22.45 -19.70
C HIS A 605 -0.16 21.70 -20.93
N ALA A 606 -1.06 20.74 -20.71
CA ALA A 606 -1.60 19.89 -21.77
C ALA A 606 -2.30 20.70 -22.89
N GLU A 607 -3.06 21.73 -22.54
CA GLU A 607 -3.76 22.61 -23.52
C GLU A 607 -2.80 23.40 -24.38
N GLU A 608 -1.76 23.97 -23.77
CA GLU A 608 -0.76 24.74 -24.48
C GLU A 608 0.07 23.91 -25.42
N LEU A 609 0.43 22.67 -25.00
CA LEU A 609 1.24 21.75 -25.77
C LEU A 609 0.47 21.06 -26.90
N TYR A 610 -0.85 20.94 -26.81
CA TYR A 610 -1.66 20.17 -27.74
C TYR A 610 -1.45 20.54 -29.23
N PRO A 611 -1.47 21.82 -29.68
CA PRO A 611 -1.26 22.15 -31.09
C PRO A 611 0.10 21.68 -31.60
N GLU A 612 1.15 21.87 -30.81
CA GLU A 612 2.51 21.48 -31.20
C GLU A 612 2.65 19.95 -31.23
N ILE A 613 2.11 19.25 -30.24
CA ILE A 613 2.08 17.77 -30.21
C ILE A 613 1.35 17.23 -31.45
N LYS A 614 0.20 17.78 -31.76
CA LYS A 614 -0.60 17.40 -32.92
C LYS A 614 0.20 17.55 -34.22
N THR A 615 0.89 18.68 -34.39
CA THR A 615 1.75 18.95 -35.53
C THR A 615 2.93 18.00 -35.61
N LEU A 616 3.62 17.71 -34.49
CA LEU A 616 4.74 16.79 -34.41
C LEU A 616 4.46 15.39 -34.98
N PHE A 617 3.22 14.93 -34.85
CA PHE A 617 2.77 13.60 -35.29
C PHE A 617 1.87 13.64 -36.56
N GLY A 618 1.80 14.80 -37.23
CA GLY A 618 1.03 14.93 -38.46
C GLY A 618 -0.50 14.95 -38.30
N GLY A 619 -0.97 15.08 -37.06
CA GLY A 619 -2.39 15.05 -36.76
C GLY A 619 -3.21 16.22 -37.33
N ASP A 620 -2.57 17.28 -37.83
CA ASP A 620 -3.26 18.42 -38.44
C ASP A 620 -3.91 18.08 -39.76
N THR A 621 -3.35 17.15 -40.49
CA THR A 621 -3.81 16.73 -41.83
C THR A 621 -4.56 15.41 -41.82
N GLN A 622 -4.52 14.68 -40.70
CA GLN A 622 -5.12 13.36 -40.56
C GLN A 622 -6.51 13.46 -39.91
N LYS A 623 -7.42 12.54 -40.28
CA LYS A 623 -8.65 12.32 -39.52
C LYS A 623 -8.31 11.70 -38.16
N PRO A 624 -9.13 11.92 -37.13
CA PRO A 624 -8.85 11.38 -35.80
C PRO A 624 -8.65 9.86 -35.75
N GLU A 625 -9.38 9.10 -36.56
CA GLU A 625 -9.22 7.65 -36.65
C GLU A 625 -7.91 7.19 -37.33
N GLU A 626 -7.18 8.11 -37.94
CA GLU A 626 -5.89 7.86 -38.62
C GLU A 626 -4.70 8.31 -37.77
N TRP A 627 -4.92 8.89 -36.59
CA TRP A 627 -3.83 9.25 -35.70
C TRP A 627 -3.00 8.02 -35.31
N ASN A 628 -1.70 8.15 -35.44
CA ASN A 628 -0.77 7.08 -35.05
C ASN A 628 -0.84 6.78 -33.55
N THR A 629 -0.25 5.66 -33.13
CA THR A 629 -0.27 5.18 -31.76
C THR A 629 0.39 6.20 -30.81
N GLN A 630 1.46 6.87 -31.23
CA GLN A 630 2.16 7.87 -30.44
C GLN A 630 1.23 9.00 -30.04
N LEU A 631 0.62 9.66 -31.04
CA LEU A 631 -0.32 10.76 -30.81
C LEU A 631 -1.51 10.32 -29.95
N ALA A 632 -2.11 9.18 -30.30
CA ALA A 632 -3.28 8.67 -29.58
C ALA A 632 -2.95 8.39 -28.10
N SER A 633 -1.80 7.78 -27.81
CA SER A 633 -1.37 7.47 -26.43
C SER A 633 -1.03 8.74 -25.64
N ILE A 634 -0.35 9.71 -26.27
CA ILE A 634 -0.06 10.98 -25.62
C ILE A 634 -1.35 11.75 -25.29
N LEU A 635 -2.32 11.78 -26.24
CA LEU A 635 -3.60 12.42 -26.00
C LEU A 635 -4.46 11.68 -24.99
N TRP A 636 -4.31 10.36 -24.86
CA TRP A 636 -4.90 9.61 -23.75
C TRP A 636 -4.28 10.03 -22.42
N ARG A 637 -2.96 10.16 -22.35
CA ARG A 637 -2.26 10.52 -21.10
C ARG A 637 -2.51 11.97 -20.66
N LEU A 638 -2.52 12.91 -21.61
CA LEU A 638 -2.64 14.34 -21.35
C LEU A 638 -4.09 14.85 -21.37
N HIS A 639 -4.97 14.20 -22.10
CA HIS A 639 -6.41 14.46 -22.28
C HIS A 639 -6.78 15.96 -22.34
N PRO A 640 -6.16 16.76 -23.24
CA PRO A 640 -6.46 18.19 -23.34
C PRO A 640 -7.88 18.41 -23.87
N ALA A 641 -8.56 19.47 -23.38
CA ALA A 641 -9.92 19.80 -23.79
C ALA A 641 -10.04 20.07 -25.29
N ALA A 642 -9.02 20.64 -25.90
CA ALA A 642 -8.96 20.86 -27.34
C ALA A 642 -8.97 19.57 -28.19
N ALA A 643 -8.68 18.40 -27.60
CA ALA A 643 -8.73 17.10 -28.27
C ALA A 643 -10.11 16.43 -28.21
N ILE A 644 -11.08 16.95 -27.45
CA ILE A 644 -12.40 16.32 -27.20
C ILE A 644 -13.10 15.87 -28.45
N SER A 645 -13.18 16.72 -29.49
CA SER A 645 -13.84 16.38 -30.76
C SER A 645 -13.19 15.21 -31.47
N GLY A 646 -11.84 15.16 -31.47
CA GLY A 646 -11.06 14.07 -32.04
C GLY A 646 -11.19 12.77 -31.26
N LEU A 647 -11.10 12.84 -29.93
CA LEU A 647 -11.27 11.69 -29.04
C LEU A 647 -12.69 11.10 -29.18
N LYS A 648 -13.73 11.94 -29.25
CA LYS A 648 -15.10 11.50 -29.49
C LYS A 648 -15.24 10.78 -30.84
N ALA A 649 -14.65 11.34 -31.91
CA ALA A 649 -14.68 10.71 -33.24
C ALA A 649 -13.98 9.33 -33.22
N ARG A 650 -12.85 9.20 -32.51
CA ARG A 650 -12.16 7.92 -32.31
C ARG A 650 -13.02 6.91 -31.55
N ALA A 651 -13.69 7.33 -30.48
CA ALA A 651 -14.50 6.45 -29.64
C ALA A 651 -15.65 5.77 -30.43
N VAL A 652 -16.14 6.37 -31.51
CA VAL A 652 -17.24 5.81 -32.32
C VAL A 652 -16.78 5.25 -33.68
N SER A 653 -15.48 5.29 -33.97
CA SER A 653 -14.97 4.87 -35.29
C SER A 653 -15.02 3.35 -35.47
N SER A 654 -15.60 2.91 -36.59
CA SER A 654 -15.62 1.49 -36.97
C SER A 654 -14.24 0.96 -37.44
N LYS A 655 -13.27 1.85 -37.69
CA LYS A 655 -11.91 1.49 -38.13
C LYS A 655 -11.00 1.13 -36.99
N LEU A 656 -11.35 1.48 -35.75
CA LEU A 656 -10.54 1.30 -34.57
C LEU A 656 -10.93 0.06 -33.77
N SER A 657 -9.98 -0.55 -33.10
CA SER A 657 -10.20 -1.65 -32.17
C SER A 657 -10.99 -1.17 -30.93
N THR A 658 -11.67 -2.09 -30.26
CA THR A 658 -12.36 -1.80 -29.00
C THR A 658 -11.44 -1.13 -27.99
N LYS A 659 -10.18 -1.59 -27.87
CA LYS A 659 -9.17 -1.01 -26.98
C LYS A 659 -8.90 0.47 -27.28
N GLU A 660 -8.72 0.84 -28.54
CA GLU A 660 -8.48 2.24 -28.94
C GLU A 660 -9.70 3.14 -28.72
N LYS A 661 -10.91 2.60 -29.00
CA LYS A 661 -12.16 3.30 -28.73
C LYS A 661 -12.37 3.54 -27.24
N THR A 662 -12.15 2.52 -26.42
CA THR A 662 -12.26 2.61 -24.96
C THR A 662 -11.23 3.56 -24.38
N ALA A 663 -9.98 3.53 -24.86
CA ALA A 663 -8.95 4.49 -24.44
C ALA A 663 -9.35 5.93 -24.76
N SER A 664 -9.95 6.18 -25.91
CA SER A 664 -10.45 7.51 -26.29
C SER A 664 -11.62 7.97 -25.39
N ALA A 665 -12.55 7.07 -25.05
CA ALA A 665 -13.62 7.35 -24.10
C ALA A 665 -13.08 7.60 -22.68
N THR A 666 -12.05 6.86 -22.27
CA THR A 666 -11.36 7.09 -20.98
C THR A 666 -10.70 8.47 -20.95
N ALA A 667 -9.98 8.89 -22.00
CA ALA A 667 -9.41 10.23 -22.06
C ALA A 667 -10.45 11.33 -21.92
N LEU A 668 -11.61 11.19 -22.57
CA LEU A 668 -12.75 12.09 -22.38
C LEU A 668 -13.22 12.13 -20.93
N ALA A 669 -13.27 10.99 -20.26
CA ALA A 669 -13.70 10.90 -18.86
C ALA A 669 -12.73 11.59 -17.88
N PHE A 670 -11.48 11.75 -18.24
CA PHE A 670 -10.47 12.46 -17.45
C PHE A 670 -10.37 13.96 -17.79
N THR A 671 -11.15 14.45 -18.75
CA THR A 671 -11.23 15.88 -19.11
C THR A 671 -12.41 16.54 -18.40
N SER A 672 -12.17 17.48 -17.47
CA SER A 672 -13.21 18.08 -16.63
C SER A 672 -13.75 19.36 -17.23
N THR A 673 -14.53 19.22 -18.34
CA THR A 673 -15.20 20.34 -19.05
C THR A 673 -16.65 19.99 -19.39
N LYS A 674 -17.48 21.00 -19.64
CA LYS A 674 -18.87 20.81 -20.10
C LYS A 674 -18.93 20.08 -21.44
N GLU A 675 -17.96 20.32 -22.30
CA GLU A 675 -17.83 19.67 -23.61
C GLU A 675 -17.61 18.18 -23.46
N SER A 676 -16.78 17.74 -22.50
CA SER A 676 -16.57 16.32 -22.18
C SER A 676 -17.84 15.67 -21.68
N VAL A 677 -18.59 16.33 -20.80
CA VAL A 677 -19.89 15.81 -20.34
C VAL A 677 -20.84 15.61 -21.51
N HIS A 678 -20.96 16.61 -22.40
CA HIS A 678 -21.79 16.49 -23.60
C HIS A 678 -21.29 15.38 -24.54
N ALA A 679 -19.97 15.26 -24.74
CA ALA A 679 -19.42 14.17 -25.55
C ALA A 679 -19.77 12.80 -24.96
N MET A 680 -19.67 12.62 -23.65
CA MET A 680 -20.08 11.38 -22.98
C MET A 680 -21.58 11.10 -23.09
N ILE A 681 -22.44 12.12 -22.94
CA ILE A 681 -23.89 11.96 -23.16
C ILE A 681 -24.20 11.47 -24.59
N ASP A 682 -23.50 12.00 -25.58
CA ASP A 682 -23.67 11.54 -26.96
C ASP A 682 -23.17 10.11 -27.15
N LEU A 683 -22.05 9.72 -26.51
CA LEU A 683 -21.52 8.35 -26.58
C LEU A 683 -22.48 7.32 -25.97
N THR A 684 -23.30 7.68 -24.97
CA THR A 684 -24.34 6.74 -24.46
C THR A 684 -25.35 6.32 -25.48
N LYS A 685 -25.50 7.08 -26.59
CA LYS A 685 -26.45 6.87 -27.67
C LYS A 685 -25.82 6.26 -28.92
N CYS A 686 -24.53 5.96 -28.90
CA CYS A 686 -23.83 5.40 -30.06
C CYS A 686 -24.23 3.94 -30.31
N ASN A 687 -24.01 3.45 -31.56
CA ASN A 687 -24.34 2.08 -31.92
C ASN A 687 -23.43 1.01 -31.34
N ASP A 688 -22.30 1.40 -30.79
CA ASP A 688 -21.34 0.51 -30.13
C ASP A 688 -21.74 0.36 -28.65
N SER A 689 -22.30 -0.82 -28.32
CA SER A 689 -22.84 -1.09 -26.97
C SER A 689 -21.76 -1.01 -25.87
N ILE A 690 -20.52 -1.41 -26.17
CA ILE A 690 -19.42 -1.37 -25.21
C ILE A 690 -19.09 0.09 -24.89
N ILE A 691 -19.00 0.93 -25.91
CA ILE A 691 -18.71 2.36 -25.70
C ILE A 691 -19.89 3.08 -25.01
N ALA A 692 -21.14 2.74 -25.37
CA ALA A 692 -22.32 3.31 -24.73
C ALA A 692 -22.37 2.95 -23.22
N GLU A 693 -22.02 1.72 -22.88
CA GLU A 693 -21.95 1.24 -21.49
C GLU A 693 -20.81 1.94 -20.73
N GLN A 694 -19.62 2.04 -21.31
CA GLN A 694 -18.49 2.78 -20.75
C GLN A 694 -18.82 4.25 -20.52
N ALA A 695 -19.47 4.90 -21.48
CA ALA A 695 -19.90 6.29 -21.34
C ALA A 695 -20.92 6.49 -20.21
N SER A 696 -21.88 5.57 -20.10
CA SER A 696 -22.89 5.58 -19.02
C SER A 696 -22.23 5.41 -17.65
N TYR A 697 -21.26 4.51 -17.56
CA TYR A 697 -20.44 4.31 -16.35
C TYR A 697 -19.71 5.60 -15.96
N TRP A 698 -18.99 6.23 -16.89
CA TRP A 698 -18.21 7.42 -16.62
C TRP A 698 -19.08 8.62 -16.23
N LEU A 699 -20.26 8.78 -16.83
CA LEU A 699 -21.21 9.82 -16.41
C LEU A 699 -21.66 9.59 -14.96
N ALA A 700 -22.03 8.37 -14.60
CA ALA A 700 -22.43 8.02 -13.25
C ALA A 700 -21.28 8.21 -12.22
N PHE A 701 -20.08 7.89 -12.64
CA PHE A 701 -18.88 8.02 -11.81
C PHE A 701 -18.49 9.48 -11.57
N ARG A 702 -18.40 10.29 -12.63
CA ARG A 702 -17.89 11.68 -12.57
C ARG A 702 -18.89 12.67 -12.01
N GLN A 703 -20.19 12.41 -12.03
CA GLN A 703 -21.21 13.34 -11.50
C GLN A 703 -21.07 13.63 -10.01
N SER A 704 -20.45 12.75 -9.23
CA SER A 704 -20.24 12.94 -7.78
C SER A 704 -18.97 13.71 -7.45
N ASN A 705 -18.10 13.99 -8.42
CA ASN A 705 -16.79 14.58 -8.22
C ASN A 705 -16.60 15.84 -9.09
N ASP A 706 -15.54 15.87 -9.86
CA ASP A 706 -15.10 17.00 -10.65
C ASP A 706 -16.10 17.47 -11.72
N TRP A 707 -17.02 16.60 -12.15
CA TRP A 707 -18.09 16.97 -13.06
C TRP A 707 -19.38 17.44 -12.39
N PHE A 708 -19.46 17.45 -11.05
CA PHE A 708 -20.70 17.75 -10.31
C PHE A 708 -21.37 19.04 -10.77
N ASN A 709 -20.62 20.11 -11.01
CA ASN A 709 -21.12 21.43 -11.41
C ASN A 709 -21.09 21.68 -12.93
N LEU A 710 -20.74 20.67 -13.75
CA LEU A 710 -20.57 20.82 -15.19
C LEU A 710 -21.84 20.58 -15.99
N ALA A 711 -22.87 19.96 -15.39
CA ALA A 711 -24.14 19.67 -16.04
C ALA A 711 -25.32 19.79 -15.08
N ASP A 712 -26.50 19.95 -15.67
CA ASP A 712 -27.77 19.76 -14.96
C ASP A 712 -28.11 18.26 -14.95
N TRP A 713 -27.66 17.58 -13.92
CA TRP A 713 -27.81 16.11 -13.80
C TRP A 713 -29.23 15.63 -13.72
N SER A 714 -30.20 16.50 -13.37
CA SER A 714 -31.62 16.17 -13.41
C SER A 714 -32.11 15.90 -14.83
N LYS A 715 -31.41 16.45 -15.84
CA LYS A 715 -31.69 16.24 -17.26
C LYS A 715 -30.86 15.12 -17.89
N VAL A 716 -29.78 14.73 -17.29
CA VAL A 716 -28.86 13.68 -17.77
C VAL A 716 -29.29 12.30 -17.26
N GLY A 717 -29.74 12.21 -16.02
CA GLY A 717 -30.19 10.96 -15.38
C GLY A 717 -31.69 10.67 -15.67
N ASN A 718 -32.09 9.42 -15.41
CA ASN A 718 -33.51 9.03 -15.49
C ASN A 718 -34.37 9.98 -14.69
N ALA A 719 -35.52 10.33 -15.24
CA ALA A 719 -36.50 11.20 -14.62
C ALA A 719 -36.69 10.89 -13.12
N ILE A 720 -36.80 11.92 -12.31
CA ILE A 720 -37.04 11.82 -10.86
C ILE A 720 -38.11 10.74 -10.68
N ASN A 721 -37.79 9.72 -9.89
CA ASN A 721 -38.74 8.66 -9.59
C ASN A 721 -39.89 9.25 -8.78
N LEU A 722 -40.96 9.69 -9.49
CA LEU A 722 -42.15 10.28 -8.90
C LEU A 722 -42.83 9.34 -7.90
N GLU A 723 -42.71 8.04 -8.13
CA GLU A 723 -43.27 7.01 -7.26
C GLU A 723 -42.49 6.97 -5.92
N HIS A 724 -41.14 7.07 -5.96
CA HIS A 724 -40.31 7.19 -4.76
C HIS A 724 -40.70 8.44 -3.95
N THR A 725 -40.90 9.58 -4.60
CA THR A 725 -41.25 10.85 -3.93
C THR A 725 -42.64 10.76 -3.28
N ARG A 726 -43.62 10.13 -3.95
CA ARG A 726 -44.95 9.88 -3.37
C ARG A 726 -44.89 8.95 -2.18
N MET A 727 -44.13 7.85 -2.30
CA MET A 727 -43.95 6.86 -1.22
C MET A 727 -43.29 7.49 -0.02
N LEU A 728 -42.20 8.27 -0.21
CA LEU A 728 -41.52 8.99 0.83
C LEU A 728 -42.47 9.94 1.59
N SER A 729 -43.26 10.70 0.88
CA SER A 729 -44.28 11.60 1.47
C SER A 729 -45.29 10.83 2.32
N THR A 730 -45.80 9.71 1.80
CA THR A 730 -46.76 8.83 2.52
C THR A 730 -46.12 8.27 3.80
N MET A 731 -44.86 7.81 3.75
CA MET A 731 -44.17 7.28 4.92
C MET A 731 -43.87 8.35 5.95
N LYS A 732 -43.60 9.60 5.55
CA LYS A 732 -43.48 10.76 6.48
C LYS A 732 -44.75 11.06 7.24
N VAL A 733 -45.92 10.98 6.58
CA VAL A 733 -47.22 11.13 7.25
C VAL A 733 -47.39 10.03 8.31
N LYS A 734 -47.10 8.77 7.96
CA LYS A 734 -47.17 7.62 8.89
C LYS A 734 -46.23 7.77 10.07
N ARG A 735 -44.98 8.22 9.82
CA ARG A 735 -44.01 8.58 10.89
C ARG A 735 -44.60 9.63 11.83
N GLY A 736 -45.23 10.68 11.30
CA GLY A 736 -45.89 11.71 12.10
C GLY A 736 -46.95 11.13 13.04
N ILE A 737 -47.77 10.20 12.56
CA ILE A 737 -48.84 9.53 13.36
C ILE A 737 -48.19 8.70 14.47
N ILE A 738 -47.11 7.99 14.19
CA ILE A 738 -46.39 7.17 15.22
C ILE A 738 -45.82 8.05 16.33
N LEU A 739 -45.30 9.23 16.00
CA LEU A 739 -44.69 10.17 16.95
C LEU A 739 -45.71 11.02 17.71
N ASP A 740 -46.95 11.14 17.19
CA ASP A 740 -47.99 11.93 17.86
C ASP A 740 -48.51 11.22 19.13
N LYS A 741 -48.27 11.84 20.28
CA LYS A 741 -48.68 11.31 21.60
C LYS A 741 -50.22 11.19 21.75
N ARG A 742 -50.97 11.87 20.94
CA ARG A 742 -52.47 11.85 20.98
C ARG A 742 -53.06 10.63 20.26
N GLN A 743 -52.25 9.96 19.44
CA GLN A 743 -52.72 8.80 18.70
C GLN A 743 -52.76 7.53 19.56
N SER A 744 -53.80 6.68 19.34
CA SER A 744 -53.93 5.41 20.02
C SER A 744 -52.79 4.43 19.68
N PHE A 745 -52.51 3.49 20.62
CA PHE A 745 -51.55 2.41 20.35
C PHE A 745 -51.91 1.60 19.08
N ASN A 746 -53.23 1.33 18.87
CA ASN A 746 -53.67 0.58 17.69
C ASN A 746 -53.40 1.31 16.38
N GLU A 747 -53.60 2.63 16.34
CA GLU A 747 -53.24 3.43 15.15
C GLU A 747 -51.77 3.49 14.90
N LYS A 748 -50.96 3.69 15.93
CA LYS A 748 -49.49 3.64 15.80
C LYS A 748 -49.03 2.27 15.34
N LYS A 749 -49.56 1.19 15.92
CA LYS A 749 -49.25 -0.21 15.53
C LYS A 749 -49.60 -0.45 14.07
N TRP A 750 -50.78 -0.02 13.60
CA TRP A 750 -51.18 -0.18 12.20
C TRP A 750 -50.25 0.56 11.25
N ASN A 751 -49.81 1.77 11.59
CA ASN A 751 -48.87 2.55 10.78
C ASN A 751 -47.48 1.92 10.79
N VAL A 752 -46.97 1.38 11.91
CA VAL A 752 -45.73 0.59 11.97
C VAL A 752 -45.80 -0.61 11.02
N GLN A 753 -46.91 -1.39 11.08
CA GLN A 753 -47.05 -2.55 10.21
C GLN A 753 -47.11 -2.16 8.73
N ALA A 754 -47.70 -1.04 8.39
CA ALA A 754 -47.77 -0.53 7.04
C ALA A 754 -46.41 -0.02 6.56
N MET A 755 -45.65 0.68 7.40
CA MET A 755 -44.29 1.14 7.09
C MET A 755 -43.34 -0.03 6.92
N ALA A 756 -43.40 -1.05 7.75
CA ALA A 756 -42.53 -2.21 7.69
C ALA A 756 -42.67 -3.05 6.39
N LYS A 757 -43.74 -2.90 5.66
CA LYS A 757 -43.95 -3.58 4.36
C LYS A 757 -43.30 -2.88 3.18
N ASN A 758 -42.68 -1.75 3.38
CA ASN A 758 -42.10 -0.92 2.35
C ASN A 758 -40.63 -0.60 2.69
N ALA A 759 -39.74 -0.57 1.71
CA ALA A 759 -38.35 -0.28 1.91
C ALA A 759 -38.10 1.07 2.61
N ILE A 760 -38.71 2.13 2.11
CA ILE A 760 -38.60 3.49 2.66
C ILE A 760 -39.15 3.55 4.09
N GLY A 761 -40.32 2.95 4.31
CA GLY A 761 -40.96 2.90 5.63
C GLY A 761 -40.19 2.07 6.63
N GLY A 762 -39.64 0.92 6.20
CA GLY A 762 -38.75 0.09 7.02
C GLY A 762 -37.49 0.85 7.44
N GLN A 763 -36.83 1.53 6.51
CA GLN A 763 -35.65 2.35 6.79
C GLN A 763 -35.96 3.48 7.78
N MET A 764 -37.13 4.15 7.63
CA MET A 764 -37.56 5.19 8.59
C MET A 764 -37.80 4.63 9.99
N LEU A 765 -38.36 3.44 10.12
CA LEU A 765 -38.57 2.80 11.44
C LEU A 765 -37.22 2.50 12.12
N LEU A 766 -36.23 2.03 11.36
CA LEU A 766 -34.89 1.77 11.88
C LEU A 766 -34.18 3.06 12.29
N SER A 767 -34.28 4.12 11.48
CA SER A 767 -33.75 5.45 11.84
C SER A 767 -34.43 5.99 13.11
N MET A 768 -35.75 5.86 13.24
CA MET A 768 -36.46 6.26 14.46
C MET A 768 -35.99 5.47 15.70
N ARG A 769 -35.67 4.19 15.53
CA ARG A 769 -35.13 3.36 16.61
C ARG A 769 -33.73 3.81 17.02
N GLU A 770 -32.88 4.10 16.07
CA GLU A 770 -31.52 4.58 16.26
C GLU A 770 -31.48 5.96 16.94
N GLU A 771 -32.34 6.87 16.50
CA GLU A 771 -32.52 8.21 17.07
C GLU A 771 -33.21 8.19 18.45
N ASN A 772 -33.61 7.02 18.94
CA ASN A 772 -34.45 6.85 20.13
C ASN A 772 -35.75 7.65 20.07
N SER A 773 -36.27 7.94 18.89
CA SER A 773 -37.56 8.62 18.70
C SER A 773 -38.72 7.65 18.54
N LEU A 774 -38.48 6.38 18.23
CA LEU A 774 -39.50 5.34 18.18
C LEU A 774 -40.03 5.04 19.60
N PRO A 775 -41.36 5.15 19.86
CA PRO A 775 -41.94 4.78 21.16
C PRO A 775 -41.62 3.34 21.55
N SER A 776 -41.11 3.12 22.77
CA SER A 776 -40.62 1.81 23.21
C SER A 776 -41.72 0.74 23.26
N GLU A 777 -42.99 1.13 23.49
CA GLU A 777 -44.12 0.23 23.44
C GLU A 777 -44.33 -0.40 22.06
N LEU A 778 -43.76 0.17 20.98
CA LEU A 778 -43.88 -0.33 19.62
C LEU A 778 -42.74 -1.25 19.22
N TYR A 779 -41.65 -1.40 20.02
CA TYR A 779 -40.53 -2.27 19.71
C TYR A 779 -40.93 -3.70 19.37
N PRO A 780 -41.79 -4.37 20.17
CA PRO A 780 -42.26 -5.73 19.83
C PRO A 780 -43.06 -5.80 18.54
N VAL A 781 -43.76 -4.71 18.17
CA VAL A 781 -44.50 -4.64 16.92
C VAL A 781 -43.57 -4.58 15.76
N VAL A 782 -42.51 -3.72 15.82
CA VAL A 782 -41.52 -3.60 14.78
C VAL A 782 -40.75 -4.92 14.65
N GLU A 783 -40.31 -5.50 15.75
CA GLU A 783 -39.56 -6.76 15.79
C GLU A 783 -40.28 -7.90 15.05
N ASN A 784 -41.58 -8.00 15.21
CA ASN A 784 -42.40 -9.04 14.56
C ASN A 784 -42.56 -8.87 13.05
N VAL A 785 -42.36 -7.67 12.47
CA VAL A 785 -42.68 -7.41 11.08
C VAL A 785 -41.50 -6.96 10.24
N ILE A 786 -40.46 -6.36 10.85
CA ILE A 786 -39.36 -5.72 10.11
C ILE A 786 -38.51 -6.72 9.33
N PHE A 787 -38.33 -7.94 9.85
CA PHE A 787 -37.54 -8.99 9.19
C PHE A 787 -38.27 -9.62 7.96
N ASN A 788 -39.52 -9.24 7.70
CA ASN A 788 -40.25 -9.58 6.50
C ASN A 788 -40.32 -8.43 5.48
N ASN A 789 -39.55 -7.35 5.72
CA ASN A 789 -39.44 -6.25 4.77
C ASN A 789 -38.93 -6.75 3.41
N PRO A 790 -39.43 -6.27 2.26
CA PRO A 790 -38.94 -6.66 0.94
C PRO A 790 -37.46 -6.29 0.73
N ASP A 791 -36.99 -5.19 1.29
CA ASP A 791 -35.65 -4.70 1.17
C ASP A 791 -34.68 -5.50 2.05
N LEU A 792 -33.58 -6.01 1.44
CA LEU A 792 -32.57 -6.79 2.13
C LEU A 792 -31.81 -5.92 3.15
N GLY A 793 -31.51 -4.66 2.80
CA GLY A 793 -30.79 -3.71 3.66
C GLY A 793 -31.55 -3.43 4.95
N VAL A 794 -32.85 -3.25 4.86
CA VAL A 794 -33.74 -3.07 6.03
C VAL A 794 -33.68 -4.31 6.92
N ARG A 795 -33.78 -5.52 6.35
CA ARG A 795 -33.74 -6.76 7.15
C ARG A 795 -32.37 -6.96 7.83
N VAL A 796 -31.28 -6.65 7.14
CA VAL A 796 -29.92 -6.76 7.72
C VAL A 796 -29.72 -5.74 8.82
N GLN A 797 -30.04 -4.47 8.55
CA GLN A 797 -29.92 -3.40 9.55
C GLN A 797 -30.82 -3.62 10.78
N ALA A 798 -32.00 -4.24 10.59
CA ALA A 798 -32.92 -4.57 11.69
C ALA A 798 -32.23 -5.44 12.76
N SER A 799 -31.31 -6.30 12.38
CA SER A 799 -30.57 -7.17 13.32
C SER A 799 -29.70 -6.40 14.32
N ASN A 800 -29.35 -5.14 14.02
CA ASN A 800 -28.61 -4.26 14.96
C ASN A 800 -29.47 -3.76 16.11
N TYR A 801 -30.79 -3.77 15.95
CA TYR A 801 -31.73 -3.14 16.89
C TYR A 801 -32.77 -4.09 17.45
N PHE A 802 -33.05 -5.21 16.79
CA PHE A 802 -34.08 -6.17 17.11
C PHE A 802 -33.58 -7.60 16.97
N LYS A 803 -34.15 -8.52 17.81
CA LYS A 803 -33.81 -9.95 17.68
C LYS A 803 -34.75 -10.60 16.67
N LYS A 804 -34.23 -11.31 15.69
CA LYS A 804 -35.04 -12.07 14.78
C LYS A 804 -35.72 -13.25 15.52
N PRO A 805 -37.03 -13.44 15.44
CA PRO A 805 -37.66 -14.59 16.02
C PRO A 805 -37.02 -15.91 15.52
N GLY A 806 -36.54 -16.75 16.44
CA GLY A 806 -35.89 -18.02 16.11
C GLY A 806 -34.38 -17.97 15.87
N SER A 807 -33.72 -16.83 16.02
CA SER A 807 -32.26 -16.74 15.96
C SER A 807 -31.62 -17.15 17.29
N GLY A 808 -30.67 -18.08 17.24
CA GLY A 808 -29.98 -18.55 18.46
C GLY A 808 -29.12 -19.80 18.27
N LYS A 809 -28.94 -20.27 17.02
CA LYS A 809 -28.02 -21.39 16.74
C LYS A 809 -26.59 -20.91 16.77
N THR A 810 -25.78 -21.49 17.67
CA THR A 810 -24.32 -21.38 17.65
C THR A 810 -23.73 -22.41 16.72
N PHE A 811 -22.78 -22.01 15.90
CA PHE A 811 -22.05 -22.88 14.98
C PHE A 811 -20.66 -23.19 15.54
N SER A 812 -20.21 -24.45 15.38
CA SER A 812 -18.86 -24.87 15.73
C SER A 812 -18.03 -25.03 14.45
N ILE A 813 -17.06 -24.17 14.24
CA ILE A 813 -16.17 -24.20 13.07
C ILE A 813 -15.49 -25.56 12.96
N THR A 814 -14.93 -26.06 14.06
CA THR A 814 -14.21 -27.36 14.11
C THR A 814 -15.10 -28.53 13.75
N GLU A 815 -16.37 -28.51 14.13
CA GLU A 815 -17.29 -29.61 13.80
C GLU A 815 -17.77 -29.48 12.34
N ILE A 816 -18.02 -28.28 11.85
CA ILE A 816 -18.44 -28.06 10.47
C ILE A 816 -17.31 -28.40 9.48
N ALA A 817 -16.07 -28.10 9.83
CA ALA A 817 -14.91 -28.43 8.99
C ALA A 817 -14.72 -29.95 8.77
N LYS A 818 -15.22 -30.78 9.68
CA LYS A 818 -15.22 -32.25 9.53
C LYS A 818 -16.32 -32.78 8.59
N ILE A 819 -17.31 -31.92 8.29
CA ILE A 819 -18.43 -32.32 7.45
C ILE A 819 -18.01 -32.36 5.99
N LYS A 820 -18.23 -33.44 5.30
CA LYS A 820 -17.99 -33.54 3.86
C LYS A 820 -19.05 -32.76 3.08
N GLY A 821 -18.65 -31.59 2.56
CA GLY A 821 -19.52 -30.74 1.76
C GLY A 821 -19.66 -31.24 0.32
N LYS A 822 -20.71 -30.76 -0.36
CA LYS A 822 -21.02 -31.01 -1.77
C LYS A 822 -20.99 -29.71 -2.56
N ALA A 823 -20.06 -29.54 -3.49
CA ALA A 823 -19.91 -28.32 -4.26
C ALA A 823 -21.17 -27.95 -5.09
N THR A 824 -21.91 -28.95 -5.61
CA THR A 824 -23.16 -28.72 -6.37
C THR A 824 -24.27 -28.18 -5.48
N SER A 825 -24.40 -28.65 -4.24
CA SER A 825 -25.34 -28.10 -3.25
C SER A 825 -24.88 -26.71 -2.81
N GLY A 826 -23.56 -26.54 -2.62
CA GLY A 826 -22.96 -25.25 -2.28
C GLY A 826 -23.21 -24.19 -3.35
N ASP A 827 -23.11 -24.52 -4.62
CA ASP A 827 -23.46 -23.61 -5.72
C ASP A 827 -24.92 -23.13 -5.67
N THR A 828 -25.83 -24.03 -5.38
CA THR A 828 -27.27 -23.70 -5.23
C THR A 828 -27.51 -22.80 -4.00
N LEU A 829 -26.85 -23.11 -2.89
CA LEU A 829 -26.95 -22.35 -1.65
C LEU A 829 -26.31 -20.97 -1.79
N PHE A 830 -25.15 -20.89 -2.46
CA PHE A 830 -24.50 -19.63 -2.81
C PHE A 830 -25.42 -18.76 -3.66
N SER A 831 -26.01 -19.34 -4.71
CA SER A 831 -26.94 -18.62 -5.58
C SER A 831 -28.15 -18.07 -4.84
N LYS A 832 -28.63 -18.79 -3.85
CA LYS A 832 -29.82 -18.42 -3.06
C LYS A 832 -29.53 -17.37 -1.98
N ASN A 833 -28.37 -17.47 -1.30
CA ASN A 833 -28.12 -16.75 -0.07
C ASN A 833 -26.97 -15.74 -0.16
N CYS A 834 -26.03 -15.91 -1.10
CA CYS A 834 -24.77 -15.14 -1.15
C CYS A 834 -24.64 -14.28 -2.41
N SER A 835 -25.17 -14.77 -3.55
CA SER A 835 -24.99 -14.13 -4.86
C SER A 835 -25.70 -12.78 -5.01
N SER A 836 -26.62 -12.46 -4.11
CA SER A 836 -27.23 -11.11 -4.05
C SER A 836 -26.23 -10.03 -3.61
N CYS A 837 -25.14 -10.41 -2.95
CA CYS A 837 -24.11 -9.47 -2.49
C CYS A 837 -22.75 -9.80 -3.08
N HIS A 838 -22.38 -11.07 -3.19
CA HIS A 838 -21.05 -11.49 -3.61
C HIS A 838 -21.02 -12.00 -5.04
N ARG A 839 -19.97 -11.59 -5.75
CA ARG A 839 -19.67 -12.11 -7.08
C ARG A 839 -18.63 -13.23 -6.99
N VAL A 840 -18.81 -14.23 -7.85
CA VAL A 840 -17.85 -15.29 -8.12
C VAL A 840 -17.75 -15.44 -9.62
N LYS A 841 -16.64 -15.06 -10.24
CA LYS A 841 -16.51 -14.97 -11.70
C LYS A 841 -17.64 -14.14 -12.30
N ASN A 842 -18.47 -14.74 -13.16
CA ASN A 842 -19.60 -14.06 -13.82
C ASN A 842 -20.94 -14.27 -13.10
N LYS A 843 -20.95 -14.80 -11.87
CA LYS A 843 -22.16 -15.12 -11.12
C LYS A 843 -22.26 -14.26 -9.86
N GLY A 844 -23.39 -13.58 -9.70
CA GLY A 844 -23.69 -12.74 -8.53
C GLY A 844 -23.42 -11.26 -8.74
N MET A 845 -23.65 -10.50 -7.67
CA MET A 845 -23.52 -9.04 -7.65
C MET A 845 -22.21 -8.62 -7.00
N ASP A 846 -21.70 -7.45 -7.35
CA ASP A 846 -20.49 -6.86 -6.77
C ASP A 846 -20.82 -5.88 -5.63
N ILE A 847 -21.68 -6.28 -4.70
CA ILE A 847 -22.09 -5.45 -3.56
C ILE A 847 -21.13 -5.65 -2.39
N GLY A 848 -20.90 -6.91 -2.04
CA GLY A 848 -19.86 -7.31 -1.08
C GLY A 848 -18.55 -7.67 -1.79
N PRO A 849 -17.52 -8.07 -1.06
CA PRO A 849 -16.25 -8.50 -1.63
C PRO A 849 -16.43 -9.58 -2.72
N ASP A 850 -15.67 -9.45 -3.80
CA ASP A 850 -15.60 -10.48 -4.83
C ASP A 850 -14.91 -11.73 -4.27
N LEU A 851 -15.54 -12.88 -4.44
CA LEU A 851 -15.06 -14.16 -3.93
C LEU A 851 -14.40 -15.05 -4.98
N THR A 852 -14.14 -14.52 -6.18
CA THR A 852 -13.56 -15.29 -7.29
C THR A 852 -12.21 -15.93 -6.92
N GLY A 853 -11.37 -15.19 -6.18
CA GLY A 853 -10.05 -15.64 -5.71
C GLY A 853 -10.02 -16.15 -4.27
N ILE A 854 -11.15 -16.31 -3.61
CA ILE A 854 -11.21 -16.48 -2.15
C ILE A 854 -10.48 -17.74 -1.66
N LYS A 855 -10.43 -18.80 -2.45
CA LYS A 855 -9.68 -20.03 -2.14
C LYS A 855 -8.17 -19.82 -2.03
N ASN A 856 -7.65 -18.76 -2.63
CA ASN A 856 -6.23 -18.42 -2.56
C ASN A 856 -5.92 -17.59 -1.30
N LYS A 857 -6.97 -17.04 -0.67
CA LYS A 857 -6.86 -16.22 0.53
C LYS A 857 -7.18 -17.01 1.80
N PHE A 858 -8.24 -17.80 1.80
CA PHE A 858 -8.74 -18.50 2.98
C PHE A 858 -8.74 -20.01 2.80
N GLU A 859 -8.29 -20.73 3.80
CA GLU A 859 -8.58 -22.15 3.98
C GLU A 859 -10.00 -22.37 4.51
N GLN A 860 -10.43 -23.63 4.56
CA GLN A 860 -11.82 -23.99 4.89
C GLN A 860 -12.29 -23.43 6.22
N GLU A 861 -11.47 -23.51 7.26
CA GLU A 861 -11.84 -23.08 8.62
C GLU A 861 -11.90 -21.58 8.74
N ALA A 862 -10.93 -20.85 8.15
CA ALA A 862 -10.93 -19.41 8.12
C ALA A 862 -12.10 -18.84 7.30
N LEU A 863 -12.47 -19.51 6.21
CA LEU A 863 -13.63 -19.14 5.43
C LEU A 863 -14.94 -19.38 6.20
N LEU A 864 -15.02 -20.48 6.96
CA LEU A 864 -16.12 -20.74 7.89
C LEU A 864 -16.21 -19.64 8.96
N ASP A 865 -15.09 -19.25 9.55
CA ASP A 865 -15.05 -18.20 10.55
C ASP A 865 -15.55 -16.86 9.99
N ALA A 866 -15.07 -16.45 8.83
CA ALA A 866 -15.52 -15.24 8.16
C ALA A 866 -17.03 -15.25 7.83
N ILE A 867 -17.58 -16.42 7.51
CA ILE A 867 -19.01 -16.56 7.25
C ILE A 867 -19.83 -16.55 8.55
N ILE A 868 -19.35 -17.22 9.60
CA ILE A 868 -20.06 -17.38 10.89
C ILE A 868 -20.00 -16.10 11.70
N HIS A 869 -18.85 -15.39 11.67
CA HIS A 869 -18.60 -14.19 12.47
C HIS A 869 -18.32 -12.96 11.58
N PRO A 870 -19.27 -12.51 10.73
CA PRO A 870 -19.03 -11.44 9.77
C PRO A 870 -18.69 -10.07 10.38
N ASN A 871 -18.88 -9.93 11.69
CA ASN A 871 -18.55 -8.73 12.46
C ASN A 871 -17.13 -8.77 13.06
N ALA A 872 -16.45 -9.92 13.04
CA ALA A 872 -15.11 -10.07 13.61
C ALA A 872 -14.03 -9.30 12.81
N GLY A 873 -14.26 -9.14 11.50
CA GLY A 873 -13.38 -8.35 10.64
C GLY A 873 -14.14 -7.84 9.42
N ILE A 874 -14.43 -6.54 9.40
CA ILE A 874 -15.06 -5.89 8.23
C ILE A 874 -13.95 -5.40 7.31
N VAL A 875 -13.95 -5.92 6.09
CA VAL A 875 -12.98 -5.51 5.07
C VAL A 875 -13.13 -4.02 4.78
N PHE A 876 -12.02 -3.33 4.71
CA PHE A 876 -11.94 -1.89 4.41
C PHE A 876 -12.71 -1.54 3.13
N GLY A 877 -13.50 -0.47 3.17
CA GLY A 877 -14.38 -0.07 2.07
C GLY A 877 -15.73 -0.79 2.03
N TYR A 878 -15.93 -1.79 2.91
CA TYR A 878 -17.22 -2.48 3.06
C TYR A 878 -17.91 -2.18 4.41
N GLU A 879 -17.50 -1.11 5.06
CA GLU A 879 -18.21 -0.58 6.22
C GLU A 879 -19.56 0.02 5.79
N ALA A 880 -20.56 -0.26 6.57
CA ALA A 880 -21.89 0.28 6.34
C ALA A 880 -22.00 1.73 6.82
N TRP A 881 -22.73 2.54 6.05
CA TRP A 881 -23.03 3.92 6.37
C TRP A 881 -24.53 4.19 6.31
N LEU A 882 -25.01 4.98 7.24
CA LEU A 882 -26.34 5.56 7.23
C LEU A 882 -26.21 7.07 6.99
N ILE A 883 -26.80 7.55 5.92
CA ILE A 883 -26.79 8.97 5.53
C ILE A 883 -28.23 9.49 5.58
N THR A 884 -28.43 10.58 6.32
CA THR A 884 -29.74 11.24 6.40
C THR A 884 -29.65 12.64 5.79
N THR A 885 -30.60 12.99 4.94
CA THR A 885 -30.64 14.29 4.28
C THR A 885 -31.61 15.26 4.95
N LYS A 886 -31.47 16.56 4.63
CA LYS A 886 -32.42 17.62 5.06
C LYS A 886 -33.87 17.36 4.64
N ARG A 887 -34.11 16.57 3.59
CA ARG A 887 -35.41 16.17 3.14
C ARG A 887 -35.99 15.01 3.97
N GLY A 888 -35.17 14.38 4.82
CA GLY A 888 -35.53 13.20 5.59
C GLY A 888 -35.37 11.89 4.80
N ASP A 889 -34.70 11.91 3.64
CA ASP A 889 -34.32 10.68 2.97
C ASP A 889 -33.20 10.02 3.78
N SER A 890 -33.21 8.69 3.87
CA SER A 890 -32.17 7.90 4.50
C SER A 890 -31.61 6.90 3.50
N PHE A 891 -30.29 6.87 3.35
CA PHE A 891 -29.58 5.97 2.46
C PHE A 891 -28.65 5.09 3.32
N PHE A 892 -28.73 3.79 3.09
CA PHE A 892 -27.98 2.79 3.83
C PHE A 892 -27.23 1.88 2.86
N GLY A 893 -25.92 1.73 3.09
CA GLY A 893 -25.07 0.94 2.21
C GLY A 893 -23.60 1.27 2.37
N PHE A 894 -22.83 0.96 1.36
CA PHE A 894 -21.39 1.24 1.32
C PHE A 894 -21.12 2.63 0.76
N LEU A 895 -20.24 3.37 1.42
CA LEU A 895 -19.76 4.66 0.93
C LEU A 895 -18.68 4.41 -0.14
N VAL A 896 -19.08 4.45 -1.40
CA VAL A 896 -18.16 4.16 -2.52
C VAL A 896 -17.48 5.40 -3.10
N ALA A 897 -18.02 6.59 -2.82
CA ALA A 897 -17.34 7.85 -3.13
C ALA A 897 -17.68 8.89 -2.06
N ASP A 898 -16.69 9.68 -1.66
CA ASP A 898 -16.80 10.74 -0.65
C ASP A 898 -16.17 12.04 -1.17
N GLY A 899 -16.79 12.60 -2.21
CA GLY A 899 -16.34 13.84 -2.82
C GLY A 899 -16.75 15.09 -2.02
N ALA A 900 -16.04 16.19 -2.24
CA ALA A 900 -16.32 17.46 -1.60
C ALA A 900 -17.73 17.99 -1.92
N GLN A 901 -18.26 17.73 -3.11
CA GLN A 901 -19.55 18.21 -3.58
C GLN A 901 -20.69 17.21 -3.38
N ALA A 902 -20.39 15.93 -3.46
CA ALA A 902 -21.37 14.87 -3.32
C ALA A 902 -20.68 13.57 -2.83
N ILE A 903 -21.47 12.76 -2.13
CA ILE A 903 -21.08 11.40 -1.77
C ILE A 903 -21.90 10.41 -2.58
N VAL A 904 -21.38 9.17 -2.73
CA VAL A 904 -22.13 8.08 -3.36
C VAL A 904 -22.24 6.92 -2.39
N ILE A 905 -23.48 6.54 -2.08
CA ILE A 905 -23.80 5.32 -1.35
C ILE A 905 -24.25 4.26 -2.35
N LYS A 906 -23.63 3.09 -2.29
CA LYS A 906 -24.06 1.88 -3.00
C LYS A 906 -24.93 1.07 -2.04
N ASP A 907 -26.20 0.97 -2.33
CA ASP A 907 -27.12 0.18 -1.50
C ASP A 907 -26.99 -1.34 -1.75
N LEU A 908 -27.74 -2.13 -1.01
CA LEU A 908 -27.69 -3.59 -1.11
C LEU A 908 -28.41 -4.17 -2.35
N ASP A 909 -29.08 -3.35 -3.13
CA ASP A 909 -29.60 -3.70 -4.45
C ASP A 909 -28.61 -3.34 -5.57
N GLY A 910 -27.45 -2.76 -5.22
CA GLY A 910 -26.39 -2.33 -6.13
C GLY A 910 -26.64 -0.95 -6.74
N ALA A 911 -27.75 -0.29 -6.40
CA ALA A 911 -28.03 1.06 -6.87
C ALA A 911 -27.10 2.08 -6.21
N ARG A 912 -26.61 3.03 -6.99
CA ARG A 912 -25.71 4.09 -6.53
C ARG A 912 -26.51 5.39 -6.34
N HIS A 913 -26.53 5.89 -5.13
CA HIS A 913 -27.21 7.12 -4.74
C HIS A 913 -26.21 8.25 -4.59
N THR A 914 -26.24 9.21 -5.51
CA THR A 914 -25.41 10.41 -5.42
C THR A 914 -26.15 11.45 -4.56
N ILE A 915 -25.52 11.85 -3.46
CA ILE A 915 -26.12 12.73 -2.44
C ILE A 915 -25.23 13.96 -2.32
N ALA A 916 -25.78 15.14 -2.63
CA ALA A 916 -25.04 16.38 -2.48
C ALA A 916 -24.67 16.60 -1.03
N THR A 917 -23.39 16.85 -0.73
CA THR A 917 -22.87 17.03 0.63
C THR A 917 -23.62 18.11 1.38
N SER A 918 -24.00 19.20 0.71
CA SER A 918 -24.78 20.30 1.27
C SER A 918 -26.19 19.90 1.78
N THR A 919 -26.71 18.75 1.36
CA THR A 919 -28.04 18.26 1.78
C THR A 919 -27.98 17.31 2.96
N ILE A 920 -26.82 16.86 3.36
CA ILE A 920 -26.63 15.87 4.42
C ILE A 920 -26.82 16.51 5.80
N VAL A 921 -27.56 15.86 6.65
CA VAL A 921 -27.76 16.23 8.06
C VAL A 921 -26.94 15.34 8.98
N SER A 922 -26.85 14.04 8.65
CA SER A 922 -26.14 13.05 9.47
C SER A 922 -25.43 12.03 8.57
N ARG A 923 -24.19 11.69 8.98
CA ARG A 923 -23.38 10.61 8.42
C ARG A 923 -22.95 9.73 9.59
N LYS A 924 -23.35 8.48 9.55
CA LYS A 924 -23.04 7.56 10.64
C LYS A 924 -22.49 6.24 10.10
N LYS A 925 -21.24 5.95 10.44
CA LYS A 925 -20.62 4.65 10.21
C LYS A 925 -21.25 3.64 11.19
N GLN A 926 -21.60 2.46 10.68
CA GLN A 926 -22.15 1.37 11.49
C GLN A 926 -21.03 0.47 12.00
N SER A 927 -21.20 -0.06 13.20
CA SER A 927 -20.24 -0.98 13.80
C SER A 927 -20.34 -2.41 13.28
N ASN A 928 -21.48 -2.77 12.66
CA ASN A 928 -21.73 -4.13 12.21
C ASN A 928 -21.62 -4.25 10.69
N SER A 929 -21.18 -5.42 10.26
CA SER A 929 -21.15 -5.84 8.87
C SER A 929 -22.55 -5.89 8.25
N LEU A 930 -22.66 -5.59 6.95
CA LEU A 930 -23.87 -5.83 6.17
C LEU A 930 -24.06 -7.31 5.80
N MET A 931 -23.05 -8.13 5.99
CA MET A 931 -23.16 -9.57 5.81
C MET A 931 -23.96 -10.18 6.94
N PRO A 932 -25.12 -10.84 6.67
CA PRO A 932 -25.94 -11.43 7.70
C PRO A 932 -25.30 -12.70 8.29
N GLU A 933 -25.47 -12.91 9.59
CA GLU A 933 -25.05 -14.16 10.21
C GLU A 933 -25.81 -15.37 9.63
N PRO A 934 -25.16 -16.54 9.48
CA PRO A 934 -25.78 -17.75 8.90
C PRO A 934 -27.06 -18.20 9.61
N SER A 935 -27.14 -18.03 10.93
CA SER A 935 -28.34 -18.33 11.74
C SER A 935 -29.55 -17.51 11.26
N SER A 936 -29.32 -16.25 10.85
CA SER A 936 -30.37 -15.37 10.34
C SER A 936 -30.88 -15.80 8.97
N LEU A 937 -30.08 -16.50 8.21
CA LEU A 937 -30.42 -17.07 6.89
C LEU A 937 -31.03 -18.47 6.98
N GLY A 938 -31.11 -19.05 8.19
CA GLY A 938 -31.61 -20.42 8.40
C GLY A 938 -30.66 -21.50 7.87
N LEU A 939 -29.36 -21.22 7.75
CA LEU A 939 -28.39 -22.18 7.30
C LEU A 939 -28.10 -23.22 8.37
N THR A 940 -27.79 -24.43 7.95
CA THR A 940 -27.37 -25.56 8.82
C THR A 940 -25.86 -25.77 8.68
N ASP A 941 -25.29 -26.58 9.58
CA ASP A 941 -23.87 -26.97 9.53
C ASP A 941 -23.50 -27.61 8.19
N GLN A 942 -24.35 -28.49 7.64
CA GLN A 942 -24.19 -29.06 6.31
C GLN A 942 -24.23 -28.02 5.21
N ASN A 943 -25.13 -27.01 5.32
CA ASN A 943 -25.20 -25.93 4.32
C ASN A 943 -23.92 -25.10 4.29
N LEU A 944 -23.35 -24.80 5.45
CA LEU A 944 -22.07 -24.09 5.55
C LEU A 944 -20.93 -24.91 4.95
N ALA A 945 -20.83 -26.21 5.27
CA ALA A 945 -19.84 -27.10 4.67
C ALA A 945 -19.99 -27.18 3.15
N ASP A 946 -21.22 -27.21 2.62
CA ASP A 946 -21.48 -27.24 1.17
C ASP A 946 -21.06 -25.92 0.50
N ILE A 947 -21.39 -24.76 1.08
CA ILE A 947 -21.01 -23.44 0.56
C ILE A 947 -19.48 -23.29 0.54
N VAL A 948 -18.80 -23.63 1.63
CA VAL A 948 -17.34 -23.52 1.71
C VAL A 948 -16.67 -24.47 0.72
N THR A 949 -17.18 -25.69 0.59
CA THR A 949 -16.69 -26.64 -0.42
C THR A 949 -16.83 -26.09 -1.85
N TYR A 950 -17.95 -25.44 -2.16
CA TYR A 950 -18.12 -24.77 -3.45
C TYR A 950 -17.09 -23.67 -3.67
N LEU A 951 -16.92 -22.78 -2.71
CA LEU A 951 -16.00 -21.63 -2.80
C LEU A 951 -14.52 -22.08 -2.89
N THR A 952 -14.15 -23.19 -2.25
CA THR A 952 -12.76 -23.70 -2.25
C THR A 952 -12.43 -24.60 -3.45
N MET A 953 -13.43 -25.22 -4.08
CA MET A 953 -13.24 -26.11 -5.24
C MET A 953 -13.25 -25.38 -6.60
N MET A 954 -13.51 -24.08 -6.63
CA MET A 954 -13.51 -23.35 -7.89
C MET A 954 -12.11 -23.24 -8.51
N LYS A 955 -12.00 -23.66 -9.78
CA LYS A 955 -10.77 -23.57 -10.59
C LYS A 955 -10.72 -22.24 -11.33
#